data_3705809be5447f2d344b9a5aca6343ef
#
_entry.id   3705809be5447f2d344b9a5aca6343ef
#
_cell.length_a   1.000
_cell.length_b   1.000
_cell.length_c   1.000
_cell.angle_alpha   90.00
_cell.angle_beta   90.00
_cell.angle_gamma   90.00
#
_symmetry.space_group_name_H-M   'P 1'
#
loop_
_entity.id
_entity.type
_entity.pdbx_description
1 polymer ?
#
loop_
_entity_poly.entity_id
_entity_poly.type
_entity_poly.pdbx_seq_one_letter_code
_entity_poly.pdbx_strand_id
1 'polypeptide(L)'
;MFGGEEMDKTVFQSVRFLSGVGPKRMEPLHDLGIDTIYDLLTHFPFRYEDLQVRDVSTIMDQEKVTLAGIIVTEPVVHYYGFKKNRISCRMAIGEQVIQVSFFNQPYLKNKLIQHQECIIFGKWDAKRSTLMGMKIISTKEDMEETSNFEAVYRTNKSIRQSTLLKLIQTALPLYKENIPNPLPASIQKKRQLLSHPEAVEGMHFPKDEYHSKQSRQQLVYQELFCYQLKLQSLKKKRHHSKQGQSILYENNALKAFIQTLPFTLTEGQKKVVNEICYDLRAPYEMSRLLQGDVGSGKTVVATIAMVATALTGKQACLMVPTELLADQHYETICALTKETEIKVGKLTGTTTLKERRQLLEQLEMGELQLLVGTHALFQEDVIYHDLAFIVIDEQHRFGVKQRAQLAQKGTGVNVLQMTATPIPRTLAITTFGEMDTSILKEAPKGRQPIQTFWVKEQELEKVYDYIEKQVQAGRQAYVISPLIEESENLDVQNATEIYEMISKRFENRLSVGLLHGRLKSDEKESVMTAFQKNDVQVLVSTTVIEVGVDVPNATVMVILDADRFGLAQLHQLRGRVGRGEYASMCILIASPKTEQGKQRMQIMCESTDGFYLSQKDLELRGSGDVFGLRQSGIPEFKVADIVQDYDILEQAREDAITFVIEEEDSVAYKEIQEFIEQTSRETEEVLNG
;
A
#
# COMPACT_ATOMS: atom_id res chain seq x y z
N MET A 1 -28.28 -12.94 51.65
CA MET A 1 -26.88 -13.32 51.45
C MET A 1 -26.76 -13.83 50.03
N PHE A 2 -26.45 -12.99 49.09
CA PHE A 2 -26.01 -13.38 47.76
C PHE A 2 -24.50 -13.20 47.74
N GLY A 3 -23.79 -14.34 47.71
CA GLY A 3 -22.35 -14.35 47.51
C GLY A 3 -22.01 -13.65 46.20
N GLY A 4 -21.31 -12.54 46.30
CA GLY A 4 -20.68 -11.93 45.13
C GLY A 4 -19.56 -12.86 44.68
N GLU A 5 -19.75 -13.61 43.61
CA GLU A 5 -18.67 -14.10 42.80
C GLU A 5 -17.88 -12.87 42.36
N GLU A 6 -16.65 -12.76 42.79
CA GLU A 6 -15.66 -11.84 42.14
C GLU A 6 -15.59 -12.27 40.68
N MET A 7 -16.40 -11.63 39.83
CA MET A 7 -16.27 -11.79 38.39
C MET A 7 -14.85 -11.34 38.02
N ASP A 8 -14.10 -12.27 37.50
CA ASP A 8 -12.78 -12.04 36.94
C ASP A 8 -12.86 -10.84 35.97
N LYS A 9 -12.32 -9.69 36.39
CA LYS A 9 -12.45 -8.41 35.67
C LYS A 9 -11.52 -8.40 34.47
N THR A 10 -11.71 -9.32 33.52
CA THR A 10 -10.93 -9.29 32.28
C THR A 10 -11.42 -8.19 31.32
N VAL A 11 -10.49 -7.47 30.69
CA VAL A 11 -10.82 -6.47 29.67
C VAL A 11 -11.40 -7.06 28.39
N PHE A 12 -11.19 -8.36 28.14
CA PHE A 12 -11.70 -9.06 26.96
C PHE A 12 -13.16 -9.53 27.10
N GLN A 13 -13.79 -9.28 28.25
CA GLN A 13 -15.23 -9.55 28.39
C GLN A 13 -16.07 -8.56 27.56
N SER A 14 -17.31 -8.98 27.26
CA SER A 14 -18.24 -8.17 26.47
C SER A 14 -18.52 -6.81 27.12
N VAL A 15 -18.55 -5.74 26.31
CA VAL A 15 -18.87 -4.37 26.72
C VAL A 15 -20.28 -4.25 27.37
N ARG A 16 -21.16 -5.24 27.19
CA ARG A 16 -22.49 -5.30 27.83
C ARG A 16 -22.45 -5.27 29.37
N PHE A 17 -21.35 -5.70 29.96
CA PHE A 17 -21.17 -5.74 31.40
C PHE A 17 -20.80 -4.37 32.00
N LEU A 18 -20.50 -3.38 31.13
CA LEU A 18 -20.21 -2.02 31.59
C LEU A 18 -21.51 -1.29 31.92
N SER A 19 -21.50 -0.60 33.08
CA SER A 19 -22.62 0.26 33.48
C SER A 19 -22.87 1.32 32.39
N GLY A 20 -24.14 1.46 32.01
CA GLY A 20 -24.56 2.36 30.94
C GLY A 20 -24.65 1.72 29.54
N VAL A 21 -24.29 0.46 29.37
CA VAL A 21 -24.47 -0.29 28.11
C VAL A 21 -25.66 -1.22 28.24
N GLY A 22 -26.80 -0.79 27.72
CA GLY A 22 -28.00 -1.61 27.60
C GLY A 22 -28.18 -2.18 26.18
N PRO A 23 -29.20 -3.07 25.98
CA PRO A 23 -29.43 -3.73 24.69
C PRO A 23 -29.50 -2.77 23.49
N LYS A 24 -30.07 -1.57 23.67
CA LYS A 24 -30.18 -0.55 22.63
C LYS A 24 -28.84 0.08 22.20
N ARG A 25 -27.77 -0.09 22.96
CA ARG A 25 -26.44 0.43 22.66
C ARG A 25 -25.48 -0.63 22.12
N MET A 26 -25.82 -1.92 22.26
CA MET A 26 -24.97 -3.00 21.81
C MET A 26 -24.76 -3.01 20.29
N GLU A 27 -25.85 -2.98 19.50
CA GLU A 27 -25.77 -2.97 18.04
C GLU A 27 -24.99 -1.75 17.51
N PRO A 28 -25.28 -0.49 17.95
CA PRO A 28 -24.46 0.66 17.57
C PRO A 28 -23.00 0.61 17.98
N LEU A 29 -22.65 -0.06 19.09
CA LEU A 29 -21.25 -0.27 19.49
C LEU A 29 -20.58 -1.33 18.61
N HIS A 30 -21.29 -2.41 18.32
CA HIS A 30 -20.84 -3.44 17.39
C HIS A 30 -20.55 -2.88 15.99
N ASP A 31 -21.40 -1.97 15.48
CA ASP A 31 -21.17 -1.25 14.20
C ASP A 31 -19.88 -0.41 14.20
N LEU A 32 -19.37 -0.04 15.37
CA LEU A 32 -18.09 0.65 15.56
C LEU A 32 -16.92 -0.32 15.82
N GLY A 33 -17.16 -1.64 15.77
CA GLY A 33 -16.17 -2.66 16.10
C GLY A 33 -15.88 -2.78 17.60
N ILE A 34 -16.80 -2.32 18.46
CA ILE A 34 -16.65 -2.32 19.93
C ILE A 34 -17.52 -3.44 20.52
N ASP A 35 -16.94 -4.61 20.78
CA ASP A 35 -17.62 -5.77 21.34
C ASP A 35 -17.17 -6.06 22.78
N THR A 36 -15.91 -5.77 23.08
CA THR A 36 -15.29 -5.98 24.39
C THR A 36 -14.97 -4.65 25.08
N ILE A 37 -14.67 -4.73 26.37
CA ILE A 37 -14.17 -3.57 27.12
C ILE A 37 -12.80 -3.15 26.57
N TYR A 38 -11.98 -4.10 26.13
CA TYR A 38 -10.70 -3.80 25.48
C TYR A 38 -10.91 -3.00 24.18
N ASP A 39 -11.89 -3.36 23.33
CA ASP A 39 -12.19 -2.60 22.13
C ASP A 39 -12.64 -1.18 22.44
N LEU A 40 -13.45 -0.99 23.50
CA LEU A 40 -13.87 0.33 23.95
C LEU A 40 -12.68 1.17 24.41
N LEU A 41 -11.78 0.60 25.23
CA LEU A 41 -10.59 1.28 25.74
C LEU A 41 -9.50 1.49 24.69
N THR A 42 -9.54 0.77 23.59
CA THR A 42 -8.65 0.96 22.43
C THR A 42 -9.34 1.62 21.23
N HIS A 43 -10.56 2.15 21.41
CA HIS A 43 -11.22 3.02 20.45
C HIS A 43 -10.68 4.44 20.63
N PHE A 44 -9.51 4.71 20.06
CA PHE A 44 -8.77 5.95 20.26
C PHE A 44 -9.38 7.15 19.54
N PRO A 45 -9.19 8.37 20.07
CA PRO A 45 -9.58 9.60 19.37
C PRO A 45 -8.77 9.76 18.09
N PHE A 46 -9.41 10.23 17.02
CA PHE A 46 -8.71 10.50 15.77
C PHE A 46 -8.12 11.90 15.69
N ARG A 47 -8.50 12.80 16.60
CA ARG A 47 -7.93 14.15 16.77
C ARG A 47 -8.25 14.69 18.17
N TYR A 48 -7.55 15.76 18.54
CA TYR A 48 -7.84 16.54 19.72
C TYR A 48 -8.29 17.95 19.34
N GLU A 49 -9.22 18.53 20.10
CA GLU A 49 -9.55 19.94 20.02
C GLU A 49 -8.84 20.66 21.17
N ASP A 50 -8.03 21.67 20.84
CA ASP A 50 -7.34 22.51 21.82
C ASP A 50 -8.35 23.47 22.42
N LEU A 51 -8.55 23.36 23.73
CA LEU A 51 -9.46 24.21 24.51
C LEU A 51 -8.74 25.29 25.30
N GLN A 52 -7.44 25.49 25.07
CA GLN A 52 -6.71 26.58 25.75
C GLN A 52 -7.29 27.93 25.35
N VAL A 53 -7.52 28.78 26.37
CA VAL A 53 -7.94 30.16 26.12
C VAL A 53 -6.82 30.94 25.46
N ARG A 54 -7.12 31.52 24.31
CA ARG A 54 -6.16 32.29 23.51
C ARG A 54 -6.50 33.78 23.45
N ASP A 55 -5.50 34.58 23.17
CA ASP A 55 -5.68 36.01 22.94
C ASP A 55 -6.20 36.26 21.52
N VAL A 56 -7.21 37.14 21.39
CA VAL A 56 -7.85 37.46 20.10
C VAL A 56 -6.84 38.01 19.08
N SER A 57 -5.78 38.69 19.52
CA SER A 57 -4.76 39.26 18.65
C SER A 57 -3.88 38.21 17.93
N THR A 58 -3.83 36.98 18.44
CA THR A 58 -2.99 35.88 17.90
C THR A 58 -3.72 34.93 17.00
N ILE A 59 -5.03 35.13 16.73
CA ILE A 59 -5.91 34.17 16.08
C ILE A 59 -6.03 34.45 14.57
N MET A 60 -5.92 33.40 13.76
CA MET A 60 -6.13 33.50 12.32
C MET A 60 -7.61 33.43 11.93
N ASP A 61 -7.95 34.01 10.75
CA ASP A 61 -9.31 33.90 10.22
C ASP A 61 -9.72 32.44 10.00
N GLN A 62 -10.96 32.10 10.40
CA GLN A 62 -11.53 30.74 10.32
C GLN A 62 -10.88 29.70 11.27
N GLU A 63 -10.02 30.08 12.16
CA GLU A 63 -9.44 29.21 13.18
C GLU A 63 -10.47 28.82 14.25
N LYS A 64 -10.38 27.59 14.78
CA LYS A 64 -11.15 27.16 15.95
C LYS A 64 -10.38 27.54 17.20
N VAL A 65 -11.03 28.30 18.08
CA VAL A 65 -10.38 28.86 19.26
C VAL A 65 -11.30 28.88 20.48
N THR A 66 -10.70 28.88 21.64
CA THR A 66 -11.38 29.13 22.93
C THR A 66 -11.10 30.55 23.39
N LEU A 67 -12.18 31.29 23.61
CA LEU A 67 -12.11 32.64 24.12
C LEU A 67 -12.83 32.76 25.48
N ALA A 68 -12.20 33.45 26.41
CA ALA A 68 -12.79 33.80 27.70
C ALA A 68 -13.15 35.28 27.74
N GLY A 69 -14.33 35.61 28.23
CA GLY A 69 -14.76 36.98 28.33
C GLY A 69 -16.06 37.13 29.12
N ILE A 70 -16.48 38.36 29.32
CA ILE A 70 -17.72 38.69 30.05
C ILE A 70 -18.83 38.99 29.07
N ILE A 71 -20.00 38.37 29.26
CA ILE A 71 -21.19 38.61 28.42
C ILE A 71 -21.71 40.01 28.73
N VAL A 72 -21.72 40.90 27.72
CA VAL A 72 -22.09 42.31 27.90
C VAL A 72 -23.59 42.55 27.62
N THR A 73 -24.18 41.81 26.69
CA THR A 73 -25.58 41.95 26.32
C THR A 73 -26.38 40.70 26.62
N GLU A 74 -27.69 40.87 26.94
CA GLU A 74 -28.57 39.73 27.04
C GLU A 74 -28.60 38.92 25.74
N PRO A 75 -28.57 37.57 25.81
CA PRO A 75 -28.67 36.72 24.64
C PRO A 75 -30.06 36.80 23.99
N VAL A 76 -30.06 37.15 22.70
CA VAL A 76 -31.28 37.27 21.90
C VAL A 76 -31.38 36.05 20.97
N VAL A 77 -32.54 35.39 20.99
CA VAL A 77 -32.85 34.25 20.08
C VAL A 77 -33.64 34.75 18.89
N HIS A 78 -33.08 34.58 17.70
CA HIS A 78 -33.77 34.87 16.44
C HIS A 78 -34.19 33.56 15.75
N TYR A 79 -35.46 33.41 15.42
CA TYR A 79 -35.99 32.27 14.64
C TYR A 79 -36.14 32.69 13.16
N TYR A 80 -35.55 31.89 12.25
CA TYR A 80 -35.59 32.18 10.82
C TYR A 80 -35.85 30.87 10.02
N GLY A 81 -37.10 30.47 9.99
CA GLY A 81 -37.55 29.26 9.31
C GLY A 81 -37.84 28.08 10.24
N PHE A 82 -38.30 26.97 9.65
CA PHE A 82 -38.72 25.79 10.42
C PHE A 82 -37.52 25.14 11.13
N LYS A 83 -37.56 25.13 12.46
CA LYS A 83 -36.48 24.58 13.36
C LYS A 83 -35.10 25.26 13.27
N LYS A 84 -34.98 26.43 12.62
CA LYS A 84 -33.73 27.19 12.54
C LYS A 84 -33.78 28.39 13.47
N ASN A 85 -32.80 28.47 14.34
CA ASN A 85 -32.63 29.61 15.26
C ASN A 85 -31.14 29.98 15.41
N ARG A 86 -30.93 31.22 15.81
CA ARG A 86 -29.61 31.77 16.13
C ARG A 86 -29.71 32.53 17.45
N ILE A 87 -28.85 32.17 18.39
CA ILE A 87 -28.62 33.01 19.60
C ILE A 87 -27.46 33.95 19.29
N SER A 88 -27.58 35.20 19.64
CA SER A 88 -26.49 36.17 19.55
C SER A 88 -26.41 37.00 20.82
N CYS A 89 -25.19 37.25 21.27
CA CYS A 89 -24.85 38.18 22.37
C CYS A 89 -23.49 38.84 22.06
N ARG A 90 -23.13 39.84 22.84
CA ARG A 90 -21.80 40.46 22.80
C ARG A 90 -21.01 40.01 24.01
N MET A 91 -19.71 39.76 23.82
CA MET A 91 -18.77 39.34 24.85
C MET A 91 -17.57 40.28 24.84
N ALA A 92 -17.22 40.81 26.00
CA ALA A 92 -16.02 41.65 26.20
C ALA A 92 -14.83 40.73 26.54
N ILE A 93 -13.72 40.90 25.83
CA ILE A 93 -12.45 40.20 26.02
C ILE A 93 -11.39 41.28 26.14
N GLY A 94 -10.92 41.58 27.38
CA GLY A 94 -10.07 42.71 27.62
C GLY A 94 -10.75 44.02 27.18
N GLU A 95 -10.10 44.79 26.31
CA GLU A 95 -10.63 46.03 25.74
C GLU A 95 -11.49 45.86 24.51
N GLN A 96 -11.59 44.66 23.96
CA GLN A 96 -12.35 44.36 22.73
C GLN A 96 -13.72 43.79 23.04
N VAL A 97 -14.71 44.16 22.22
CA VAL A 97 -16.06 43.56 22.26
C VAL A 97 -16.33 42.83 20.97
N ILE A 98 -16.54 41.52 21.08
CA ILE A 98 -16.82 40.64 19.96
C ILE A 98 -18.30 40.21 19.94
N GLN A 99 -18.78 39.80 18.78
CA GLN A 99 -20.08 39.16 18.67
C GLN A 99 -19.95 37.65 18.81
N VAL A 100 -20.81 37.05 19.62
CA VAL A 100 -20.90 35.59 19.76
C VAL A 100 -22.23 35.11 19.16
N SER A 101 -22.21 34.02 18.41
CA SER A 101 -23.41 33.46 17.79
C SER A 101 -23.42 31.94 17.85
N PHE A 102 -24.53 31.36 18.33
CA PHE A 102 -24.78 29.91 18.27
C PHE A 102 -25.96 29.61 17.34
N PHE A 103 -25.86 28.55 16.58
CA PHE A 103 -26.90 28.11 15.64
C PHE A 103 -27.60 26.85 16.13
N ASN A 104 -28.94 26.82 16.06
CA ASN A 104 -29.80 25.70 16.41
C ASN A 104 -29.64 25.15 17.85
N GLN A 105 -29.25 26.02 18.79
CA GLN A 105 -29.03 25.67 20.20
C GLN A 105 -29.77 26.63 21.17
N PRO A 106 -31.12 26.77 21.08
CA PRO A 106 -31.88 27.76 21.85
C PRO A 106 -31.76 27.54 23.38
N TYR A 107 -31.48 26.35 23.82
CA TYR A 107 -31.25 25.97 25.22
C TYR A 107 -30.06 26.67 25.88
N LEU A 108 -29.10 27.16 25.09
CA LEU A 108 -27.93 27.87 25.58
C LEU A 108 -28.25 29.27 26.10
N LYS A 109 -29.46 29.82 25.84
CA LYS A 109 -29.90 31.12 26.36
C LYS A 109 -29.75 31.18 27.87
N ASN A 110 -30.11 30.12 28.58
CA ASN A 110 -30.04 30.05 30.04
C ASN A 110 -28.63 29.91 30.62
N LYS A 111 -27.64 29.60 29.77
CA LYS A 111 -26.21 29.49 30.15
C LYS A 111 -25.41 30.75 29.87
N LEU A 112 -25.91 31.62 29.00
CA LEU A 112 -25.26 32.89 28.65
C LEU A 112 -25.89 33.98 29.49
N ILE A 113 -25.36 34.20 30.70
CA ILE A 113 -25.92 35.17 31.65
C ILE A 113 -25.14 36.47 31.50
N GLN A 114 -25.89 37.58 31.38
CA GLN A 114 -25.29 38.90 31.29
C GLN A 114 -24.45 39.23 32.55
N HIS A 115 -23.31 39.88 32.35
CA HIS A 115 -22.31 40.22 33.36
C HIS A 115 -21.58 39.04 34.01
N GLN A 116 -21.73 37.82 33.48
CA GLN A 116 -20.96 36.68 33.92
C GLN A 116 -19.83 36.35 32.94
N GLU A 117 -18.71 35.86 33.49
CA GLU A 117 -17.61 35.31 32.72
C GLU A 117 -18.04 34.03 32.05
N CYS A 118 -17.73 33.90 30.76
CA CYS A 118 -18.06 32.76 29.97
C CYS A 118 -16.89 32.39 29.06
N ILE A 119 -16.59 31.09 28.99
CA ILE A 119 -15.54 30.54 28.14
C ILE A 119 -16.23 29.81 27.00
N ILE A 120 -15.92 30.21 25.76
CA ILE A 120 -16.61 29.72 24.57
C ILE A 120 -15.58 29.19 23.57
N PHE A 121 -15.73 27.91 23.18
CA PHE A 121 -15.06 27.33 22.04
C PHE A 121 -15.87 27.54 20.78
N GLY A 122 -15.22 28.01 19.71
CA GLY A 122 -15.92 28.30 18.47
C GLY A 122 -14.98 28.62 17.31
N LYS A 123 -15.55 28.95 16.16
CA LYS A 123 -14.81 29.31 14.95
C LYS A 123 -14.77 30.84 14.83
N TRP A 124 -13.58 31.39 14.69
CA TRP A 124 -13.34 32.82 14.57
C TRP A 124 -13.54 33.34 13.15
N ASP A 125 -14.33 34.39 12.98
CA ASP A 125 -14.46 35.17 11.73
C ASP A 125 -13.84 36.56 12.00
N ALA A 126 -12.60 36.71 11.54
CA ALA A 126 -11.84 37.97 11.78
C ALA A 126 -12.46 39.16 11.06
N LYS A 127 -13.08 38.98 9.88
CA LYS A 127 -13.69 40.04 9.08
C LYS A 127 -14.91 40.66 9.76
N ARG A 128 -15.64 39.85 10.55
CA ARG A 128 -16.86 40.25 11.23
C ARG A 128 -16.67 40.42 12.74
N SER A 129 -15.48 40.16 13.25
CA SER A 129 -15.18 40.10 14.71
C SER A 129 -16.23 39.27 15.44
N THR A 130 -16.53 38.09 14.89
CA THR A 130 -17.59 37.19 15.36
C THR A 130 -17.03 35.82 15.69
N LEU A 131 -17.33 35.33 16.90
CA LEU A 131 -17.11 33.94 17.27
C LEU A 131 -18.37 33.14 16.99
N MET A 132 -18.27 32.18 16.06
CA MET A 132 -19.33 31.19 15.86
C MET A 132 -19.17 30.09 16.90
N GLY A 133 -19.87 30.22 18.03
CA GLY A 133 -19.80 29.32 19.16
C GLY A 133 -20.26 27.91 18.81
N MET A 134 -19.45 26.93 19.21
CA MET A 134 -19.72 25.51 19.07
C MET A 134 -20.09 24.88 20.41
N LYS A 135 -19.39 25.30 21.48
CA LYS A 135 -19.57 24.79 22.85
C LYS A 135 -19.33 25.92 23.87
N ILE A 136 -20.11 25.94 24.95
CA ILE A 136 -19.80 26.72 26.15
C ILE A 136 -19.03 25.76 27.05
N ILE A 137 -17.81 26.18 27.42
CA ILE A 137 -16.97 25.53 28.43
C ILE A 137 -17.24 26.33 29.69
N SER A 138 -17.88 25.77 30.68
CA SER A 138 -18.35 26.45 31.91
C SER A 138 -17.34 27.42 32.58
N THR A 139 -17.59 27.85 33.79
CA THR A 139 -16.81 28.84 34.52
C THR A 139 -15.35 28.46 34.75
N LYS A 140 -14.49 29.42 35.11
CA LYS A 140 -13.04 29.22 35.41
C LYS A 140 -12.73 28.03 36.34
N GLU A 141 -13.62 27.77 37.29
CA GLU A 141 -13.50 26.67 38.26
C GLU A 141 -13.56 25.28 37.59
N ASP A 142 -14.33 25.14 36.52
CA ASP A 142 -14.43 23.86 35.77
C ASP A 142 -13.21 23.60 34.85
N MET A 143 -12.34 24.61 34.62
CA MET A 143 -11.15 24.46 33.75
C MET A 143 -9.90 23.98 34.51
N GLU A 144 -9.82 24.16 35.80
CA GLU A 144 -8.68 23.68 36.61
C GLU A 144 -8.69 22.14 36.72
N GLU A 145 -9.85 21.50 36.54
CA GLU A 145 -10.00 20.05 36.57
C GLU A 145 -10.04 19.38 35.19
N THR A 146 -10.19 20.12 34.07
CA THR A 146 -10.26 19.54 32.71
C THR A 146 -8.95 19.76 31.94
N SER A 147 -8.47 18.71 31.27
CA SER A 147 -7.33 18.86 30.37
C SER A 147 -7.64 19.86 29.26
N ASN A 148 -6.65 20.65 28.87
CA ASN A 148 -6.78 21.64 27.79
C ASN A 148 -7.04 21.01 26.41
N PHE A 149 -7.13 19.70 26.34
CA PHE A 149 -7.34 18.94 25.11
C PHE A 149 -8.57 18.05 25.23
N GLU A 150 -9.54 18.22 24.33
CA GLU A 150 -10.72 17.37 24.25
C GLU A 150 -10.55 16.35 23.12
N ALA A 151 -10.60 15.07 23.50
CA ALA A 151 -10.52 13.96 22.56
C ALA A 151 -11.77 13.87 21.68
N VAL A 152 -11.61 13.75 20.36
CA VAL A 152 -12.69 13.61 19.37
C VAL A 152 -12.66 12.21 18.78
N TYR A 153 -13.76 11.46 18.96
CA TYR A 153 -13.89 10.07 18.54
C TYR A 153 -14.67 9.94 17.23
N ARG A 154 -14.33 8.91 16.44
CA ARG A 154 -15.18 8.47 15.35
C ARG A 154 -16.48 7.90 15.92
N THR A 155 -17.61 8.35 15.39
CA THR A 155 -18.95 7.94 15.85
C THR A 155 -19.81 7.56 14.66
N ASN A 156 -20.91 6.85 14.92
CA ASN A 156 -21.97 6.59 13.94
C ASN A 156 -23.22 7.44 14.23
N LYS A 157 -24.26 7.30 13.42
CA LYS A 157 -25.51 8.06 13.58
C LYS A 157 -26.26 7.76 14.87
N SER A 158 -26.00 6.62 15.50
CA SER A 158 -26.72 6.08 16.64
C SER A 158 -26.04 6.33 17.99
N ILE A 159 -24.71 6.54 17.99
CA ILE A 159 -23.92 6.86 19.21
C ILE A 159 -23.31 8.24 19.09
N ARG A 160 -23.56 9.08 20.12
CA ARG A 160 -22.97 10.41 20.23
C ARG A 160 -21.59 10.32 20.89
N GLN A 161 -20.67 11.22 20.51
CA GLN A 161 -19.36 11.36 21.13
C GLN A 161 -19.41 11.43 22.67
N SER A 162 -20.33 12.24 23.22
CA SER A 162 -20.50 12.37 24.67
C SER A 162 -20.90 11.05 25.38
N THR A 163 -21.53 10.12 24.66
CA THR A 163 -21.86 8.79 25.17
C THR A 163 -20.64 7.90 25.21
N LEU A 164 -19.84 7.87 24.13
CA LEU A 164 -18.57 7.14 24.10
C LEU A 164 -17.61 7.65 25.18
N LEU A 165 -17.43 8.96 25.29
CA LEU A 165 -16.56 9.57 26.30
C LEU A 165 -16.99 9.11 27.72
N LYS A 166 -18.29 9.16 28.06
CA LYS A 166 -18.78 8.70 29.35
C LYS A 166 -18.53 7.22 29.60
N LEU A 167 -18.69 6.37 28.60
CA LEU A 167 -18.40 4.93 28.72
C LEU A 167 -16.92 4.69 28.97
N ILE A 168 -16.04 5.40 28.27
CA ILE A 168 -14.58 5.33 28.46
C ILE A 168 -14.20 5.85 29.87
N GLN A 169 -14.75 6.99 30.30
CA GLN A 169 -14.54 7.54 31.63
C GLN A 169 -14.98 6.56 32.74
N THR A 170 -16.03 5.77 32.49
CA THR A 170 -16.50 4.76 33.43
C THR A 170 -15.64 3.50 33.41
N ALA A 171 -15.20 3.07 32.22
CA ALA A 171 -14.45 1.82 32.05
C ALA A 171 -13.00 1.94 32.50
N LEU A 172 -12.32 3.06 32.16
CA LEU A 172 -10.88 3.19 32.35
C LEU A 172 -10.45 3.02 33.82
N PRO A 173 -11.04 3.69 34.81
CA PRO A 173 -10.66 3.50 36.20
C PRO A 173 -10.90 2.09 36.76
N LEU A 174 -11.88 1.37 36.17
CA LEU A 174 -12.25 0.04 36.62
C LEU A 174 -11.36 -1.07 36.04
N TYR A 175 -10.83 -0.83 34.85
CA TYR A 175 -10.14 -1.88 34.05
C TYR A 175 -8.72 -1.54 33.66
N LYS A 176 -8.21 -0.35 33.98
CA LYS A 176 -6.85 0.10 33.62
C LYS A 176 -5.77 -0.90 34.01
N GLU A 177 -5.81 -1.37 35.26
CA GLU A 177 -4.82 -2.31 35.81
C GLU A 177 -4.91 -3.71 35.16
N ASN A 178 -6.02 -4.01 34.49
CA ASN A 178 -6.23 -5.27 33.79
C ASN A 178 -5.88 -5.18 32.28
N ILE A 179 -5.47 -4.00 31.79
CA ILE A 179 -5.01 -3.86 30.40
C ILE A 179 -3.66 -4.58 30.27
N PRO A 180 -3.52 -5.57 29.37
CA PRO A 180 -2.27 -6.25 29.18
C PRO A 180 -1.15 -5.30 28.75
N ASN A 181 0.05 -5.53 29.25
CA ASN A 181 1.25 -4.80 28.83
C ASN A 181 2.19 -5.77 28.08
N PRO A 182 1.95 -6.01 26.77
CA PRO A 182 2.61 -7.10 26.06
C PRO A 182 4.10 -6.83 25.78
N LEU A 183 4.55 -5.57 25.79
CA LEU A 183 5.94 -5.26 25.49
C LEU A 183 6.87 -5.69 26.62
N PRO A 184 7.97 -6.43 26.33
CA PRO A 184 8.98 -6.77 27.33
C PRO A 184 9.59 -5.52 27.97
N ALA A 185 9.85 -5.59 29.30
CA ALA A 185 10.44 -4.49 30.03
C ALA A 185 11.80 -4.03 29.47
N SER A 186 12.58 -4.93 28.89
CA SER A 186 13.85 -4.65 28.21
C SER A 186 13.65 -3.71 27.01
N ILE A 187 12.63 -3.97 26.20
CA ILE A 187 12.28 -3.16 25.01
C ILE A 187 11.69 -1.82 25.45
N GLN A 188 10.78 -1.81 26.44
CA GLN A 188 10.23 -0.56 26.95
C GLN A 188 11.31 0.39 27.45
N LYS A 189 12.28 -0.14 28.22
CA LYS A 189 13.44 0.64 28.72
C LYS A 189 14.35 1.10 27.59
N LYS A 190 14.67 0.21 26.62
CA LYS A 190 15.52 0.53 25.47
C LYS A 190 14.94 1.67 24.63
N ARG A 191 13.61 1.68 24.44
CA ARG A 191 12.91 2.64 23.58
C ARG A 191 12.27 3.79 24.35
N GLN A 192 12.43 3.83 25.70
CA GLN A 192 11.87 4.86 26.59
C GLN A 192 10.34 5.01 26.44
N LEU A 193 9.64 3.88 26.40
CA LEU A 193 8.20 3.82 26.19
C LEU A 193 7.43 3.78 27.51
N LEU A 194 6.21 4.33 27.51
CA LEU A 194 5.26 4.18 28.61
C LEU A 194 4.78 2.73 28.70
N SER A 195 4.15 2.34 29.80
CA SER A 195 3.37 1.11 29.84
C SER A 195 2.10 1.22 28.97
N HIS A 196 1.56 0.10 28.49
CA HIS A 196 0.34 0.12 27.68
C HIS A 196 -0.87 0.73 28.41
N PRO A 197 -1.14 0.41 29.71
CA PRO A 197 -2.21 1.08 30.45
C PRO A 197 -2.05 2.59 30.58
N GLU A 198 -0.82 3.09 30.79
CA GLU A 198 -0.53 4.52 30.85
C GLU A 198 -0.73 5.21 29.51
N ALA A 199 -0.32 4.55 28.42
CA ALA A 199 -0.50 5.07 27.08
C ALA A 199 -1.97 5.11 26.65
N VAL A 200 -2.76 4.09 27.00
CA VAL A 200 -4.21 4.10 26.77
C VAL A 200 -4.88 5.25 27.51
N GLU A 201 -4.54 5.46 28.79
CA GLU A 201 -5.06 6.61 29.55
C GLU A 201 -4.64 7.93 28.91
N GLY A 202 -3.35 8.08 28.56
CA GLY A 202 -2.81 9.30 27.97
C GLY A 202 -3.36 9.64 26.59
N MET A 203 -3.83 8.64 25.83
CA MET A 203 -4.56 8.88 24.58
C MET A 203 -5.98 9.41 24.82
N HIS A 204 -6.67 8.95 25.84
CA HIS A 204 -8.02 9.43 26.15
C HIS A 204 -8.03 10.76 26.91
N PHE A 205 -7.10 10.91 27.85
CA PHE A 205 -7.01 12.04 28.80
C PHE A 205 -5.56 12.55 28.88
N PRO A 206 -5.03 13.16 27.82
CA PRO A 206 -3.67 13.68 27.83
C PRO A 206 -3.55 14.85 28.82
N LYS A 207 -2.48 14.86 29.61
CA LYS A 207 -2.18 15.95 30.53
C LYS A 207 -1.69 17.19 29.77
N ASP A 208 -0.89 16.97 28.74
CA ASP A 208 -0.32 17.96 27.86
C ASP A 208 0.00 17.32 26.47
N GLU A 209 0.48 18.14 25.54
CA GLU A 209 0.83 17.71 24.19
C GLU A 209 1.98 16.69 24.20
N TYR A 210 2.94 16.81 25.12
CA TYR A 210 4.06 15.89 25.24
C TYR A 210 3.59 14.51 25.69
N HIS A 211 2.73 14.44 26.71
CA HIS A 211 2.12 13.19 27.18
C HIS A 211 1.29 12.51 26.09
N SER A 212 0.54 13.29 25.29
CA SER A 212 -0.21 12.76 24.13
C SER A 212 0.73 12.14 23.10
N LYS A 213 1.84 12.80 22.77
CA LYS A 213 2.84 12.30 21.81
C LYS A 213 3.53 11.03 22.31
N GLN A 214 3.91 10.97 23.60
CA GLN A 214 4.50 9.76 24.18
C GLN A 214 3.53 8.60 24.20
N SER A 215 2.26 8.84 24.53
CA SER A 215 1.20 7.83 24.53
C SER A 215 0.98 7.28 23.11
N ARG A 216 0.93 8.15 22.11
CA ARG A 216 0.84 7.74 20.71
C ARG A 216 2.05 6.93 20.29
N GLN A 217 3.25 7.37 20.61
CA GLN A 217 4.50 6.67 20.27
C GLN A 217 4.52 5.24 20.83
N GLN A 218 4.11 5.06 22.08
CA GLN A 218 4.00 3.74 22.71
C GLN A 218 3.03 2.83 21.94
N LEU A 219 1.83 3.30 21.64
CA LEU A 219 0.81 2.50 20.98
C LEU A 219 1.20 2.14 19.54
N VAL A 220 1.74 3.12 18.80
CA VAL A 220 2.28 2.88 17.46
C VAL A 220 3.38 1.83 17.49
N TYR A 221 4.33 1.97 18.42
CA TYR A 221 5.42 1.00 18.55
C TYR A 221 4.90 -0.40 18.87
N GLN A 222 3.96 -0.51 19.80
CA GLN A 222 3.37 -1.78 20.21
C GLN A 222 2.62 -2.46 19.06
N GLU A 223 1.76 -1.74 18.33
CA GLU A 223 1.06 -2.29 17.16
C GLU A 223 2.03 -2.82 16.12
N LEU A 224 3.05 -2.03 15.78
CA LEU A 224 4.04 -2.40 14.78
C LEU A 224 4.95 -3.53 15.26
N PHE A 225 5.34 -3.55 16.55
CA PHE A 225 6.14 -4.64 17.12
C PHE A 225 5.38 -5.97 17.14
N CYS A 226 4.14 -5.99 17.62
CA CYS A 226 3.30 -7.20 17.61
C CYS A 226 3.09 -7.72 16.18
N TYR A 227 2.86 -6.84 15.24
CA TYR A 227 2.72 -7.21 13.83
C TYR A 227 4.02 -7.80 13.26
N GLN A 228 5.16 -7.15 13.48
CA GLN A 228 6.46 -7.63 13.02
C GLN A 228 6.85 -8.94 13.72
N LEU A 229 6.54 -9.10 15.00
CA LEU A 229 6.78 -10.32 15.74
C LEU A 229 6.02 -11.51 15.11
N LYS A 230 4.76 -11.30 14.74
CA LYS A 230 3.94 -12.32 14.04
C LYS A 230 4.60 -12.73 12.72
N LEU A 231 5.01 -11.76 11.89
CA LEU A 231 5.67 -12.02 10.60
C LEU A 231 7.00 -12.77 10.77
N GLN A 232 7.84 -12.34 11.72
CA GLN A 232 9.15 -12.99 11.96
C GLN A 232 8.98 -14.39 12.55
N SER A 233 7.96 -14.60 13.38
CA SER A 233 7.62 -15.93 13.92
C SER A 233 7.20 -16.89 12.80
N LEU A 234 6.35 -16.44 11.87
CA LEU A 234 5.94 -17.24 10.70
C LEU A 234 7.15 -17.59 9.83
N LYS A 235 8.01 -16.60 9.57
CA LYS A 235 9.25 -16.82 8.81
C LYS A 235 10.16 -17.85 9.50
N LYS A 236 10.37 -17.75 10.81
CA LYS A 236 11.19 -18.69 11.58
C LYS A 236 10.58 -20.10 11.58
N LYS A 237 9.26 -20.22 11.79
CA LYS A 237 8.55 -21.51 11.72
C LYS A 237 8.76 -22.19 10.37
N ARG A 238 8.67 -21.44 9.26
CA ARG A 238 8.94 -21.96 7.91
C ARG A 238 10.39 -22.44 7.77
N HIS A 239 11.38 -21.67 8.22
CA HIS A 239 12.77 -22.06 8.15
C HIS A 239 13.10 -23.30 9.02
N HIS A 240 12.35 -23.55 10.10
CA HIS A 240 12.53 -24.71 10.98
C HIS A 240 11.71 -25.92 10.55
N SER A 241 10.73 -25.77 9.67
CA SER A 241 9.83 -26.86 9.27
C SER A 241 10.55 -28.04 8.60
N LYS A 242 11.72 -27.80 7.98
CA LYS A 242 12.50 -28.78 7.20
C LYS A 242 11.64 -29.54 6.16
N GLN A 243 10.56 -28.92 5.71
CA GLN A 243 9.65 -29.51 4.74
C GLN A 243 9.99 -29.13 3.29
N GLY A 244 11.01 -28.25 3.10
CA GLY A 244 11.43 -27.79 1.80
C GLY A 244 12.21 -28.84 1.03
N GLN A 245 12.06 -28.84 -0.30
CA GLN A 245 12.89 -29.63 -1.19
C GLN A 245 14.25 -28.94 -1.38
N SER A 246 15.32 -29.52 -0.80
CA SER A 246 16.68 -29.05 -1.10
C SER A 246 17.06 -29.39 -2.54
N ILE A 247 17.48 -28.38 -3.29
CA ILE A 247 17.92 -28.52 -4.70
C ILE A 247 19.47 -28.52 -4.71
N LEU A 248 20.03 -29.73 -4.68
CA LEU A 248 21.49 -29.95 -4.56
C LEU A 248 22.14 -30.09 -5.94
N TYR A 249 22.15 -29.02 -6.72
CA TYR A 249 22.79 -28.96 -8.03
C TYR A 249 24.34 -28.91 -7.93
N GLU A 250 25.00 -29.34 -9.00
CA GLU A 250 26.46 -29.24 -9.09
C GLU A 250 26.91 -27.82 -9.45
N ASN A 251 27.76 -27.21 -8.60
CA ASN A 251 28.19 -25.82 -8.79
C ASN A 251 28.93 -25.59 -10.12
N ASN A 252 29.72 -26.58 -10.57
CA ASN A 252 30.48 -26.44 -11.82
C ASN A 252 29.57 -26.44 -13.04
N ALA A 253 28.48 -27.25 -13.03
CA ALA A 253 27.50 -27.27 -14.11
C ALA A 253 26.75 -25.93 -14.21
N LEU A 254 26.34 -25.34 -13.06
CA LEU A 254 25.70 -24.04 -13.07
C LEU A 254 26.65 -22.90 -13.49
N LYS A 255 27.92 -22.96 -13.08
CA LYS A 255 28.95 -22.00 -13.53
C LYS A 255 29.21 -22.11 -15.03
N ALA A 256 29.27 -23.32 -15.56
CA ALA A 256 29.41 -23.55 -16.99
C ALA A 256 28.22 -22.93 -17.76
N PHE A 257 26.99 -23.14 -17.31
CA PHE A 257 25.81 -22.50 -17.89
C PHE A 257 25.92 -20.97 -17.85
N ILE A 258 26.30 -20.36 -16.69
CA ILE A 258 26.44 -18.90 -16.59
C ILE A 258 27.50 -18.37 -17.57
N GLN A 259 28.53 -19.14 -17.90
CA GLN A 259 29.55 -18.77 -18.88
C GLN A 259 29.08 -18.80 -20.33
N THR A 260 28.01 -19.55 -20.66
CA THR A 260 27.40 -19.57 -22.01
C THR A 260 26.50 -18.36 -22.26
N LEU A 261 26.16 -17.57 -21.23
CA LEU A 261 25.31 -16.41 -21.40
C LEU A 261 25.96 -15.36 -22.33
N PRO A 262 25.25 -14.73 -23.26
CA PRO A 262 25.79 -13.76 -24.21
C PRO A 262 26.21 -12.41 -23.58
N PHE A 263 26.16 -12.30 -22.26
CA PHE A 263 26.51 -11.11 -21.48
C PHE A 263 27.08 -11.50 -20.11
N THR A 264 27.76 -10.56 -19.47
CA THR A 264 28.25 -10.76 -18.09
C THR A 264 27.26 -10.25 -17.07
N LEU A 265 27.00 -11.00 -16.01
CA LEU A 265 26.14 -10.60 -14.91
C LEU A 265 26.75 -9.39 -14.17
N THR A 266 25.88 -8.44 -13.77
CA THR A 266 26.27 -7.34 -12.87
C THR A 266 26.56 -7.86 -11.46
N GLU A 267 27.25 -7.09 -10.63
CA GLU A 267 27.54 -7.51 -9.24
C GLU A 267 26.24 -7.69 -8.43
N GLY A 268 25.22 -6.83 -8.66
CA GLY A 268 23.90 -7.00 -8.06
C GLY A 268 23.22 -8.29 -8.49
N GLN A 269 23.28 -8.65 -9.77
CA GLN A 269 22.72 -9.93 -10.26
C GLN A 269 23.45 -11.14 -9.67
N LYS A 270 24.79 -11.11 -9.61
CA LYS A 270 25.58 -12.18 -8.98
C LYS A 270 25.22 -12.37 -7.51
N LYS A 271 25.06 -11.26 -6.77
CA LYS A 271 24.66 -11.30 -5.37
C LYS A 271 23.30 -11.97 -5.22
N VAL A 272 22.30 -11.52 -5.99
CA VAL A 272 20.92 -12.04 -5.91
C VAL A 272 20.87 -13.52 -6.35
N VAL A 273 21.60 -13.92 -7.41
CA VAL A 273 21.72 -15.34 -7.79
C VAL A 273 22.27 -16.17 -6.63
N ASN A 274 23.31 -15.69 -5.94
CA ASN A 274 23.87 -16.39 -4.79
C ASN A 274 22.87 -16.49 -3.62
N GLU A 275 22.08 -15.44 -3.33
CA GLU A 275 21.05 -15.46 -2.31
C GLU A 275 19.97 -16.51 -2.62
N ILE A 276 19.46 -16.54 -3.86
CA ILE A 276 18.45 -17.52 -4.30
C ILE A 276 19.04 -18.94 -4.28
N CYS A 277 20.26 -19.11 -4.79
CA CYS A 277 20.93 -20.39 -4.81
C CYS A 277 21.25 -20.94 -3.41
N TYR A 278 21.51 -20.05 -2.45
CA TYR A 278 21.67 -20.45 -1.05
C TYR A 278 20.35 -21.02 -0.49
N ASP A 279 19.24 -20.32 -0.72
CA ASP A 279 17.91 -20.77 -0.26
C ASP A 279 17.49 -22.08 -0.93
N LEU A 280 17.69 -22.23 -2.26
CA LEU A 280 17.35 -23.45 -2.99
C LEU A 280 18.04 -24.70 -2.42
N ARG A 281 19.23 -24.55 -1.82
CA ARG A 281 19.98 -25.65 -1.20
C ARG A 281 19.58 -25.92 0.25
N ALA A 282 18.84 -25.00 0.85
CA ALA A 282 18.39 -25.13 2.24
C ALA A 282 17.30 -26.21 2.39
N PRO A 283 17.14 -26.78 3.59
CA PRO A 283 16.12 -27.80 3.85
C PRO A 283 14.72 -27.23 4.11
N TYR A 284 14.54 -25.92 3.95
CA TYR A 284 13.25 -25.23 4.14
C TYR A 284 12.71 -24.72 2.80
N GLU A 285 11.42 -24.48 2.74
CA GLU A 285 10.76 -23.89 1.58
C GLU A 285 11.22 -22.44 1.39
N MET A 286 11.85 -22.14 0.28
CA MET A 286 12.15 -20.76 -0.09
C MET A 286 10.87 -20.01 -0.40
N SER A 287 10.69 -18.86 0.20
CA SER A 287 9.69 -17.86 -0.18
C SER A 287 10.39 -16.51 -0.30
N ARG A 288 10.70 -16.11 -1.53
CA ARG A 288 11.54 -14.93 -1.79
C ARG A 288 10.91 -13.98 -2.78
N LEU A 289 10.98 -12.68 -2.49
CA LEU A 289 10.57 -11.60 -3.37
C LEU A 289 11.79 -10.98 -4.05
N LEU A 290 11.82 -11.05 -5.37
CA LEU A 290 12.83 -10.39 -6.21
C LEU A 290 12.26 -9.08 -6.74
N GLN A 291 12.76 -7.97 -6.25
CA GLN A 291 12.41 -6.64 -6.70
C GLN A 291 13.48 -6.06 -7.61
N GLY A 292 13.07 -5.34 -8.64
CA GLY A 292 13.99 -4.63 -9.51
C GLY A 292 13.25 -3.86 -10.56
N ASP A 293 13.82 -2.78 -11.01
CA ASP A 293 13.23 -1.93 -12.04
C ASP A 293 13.03 -2.69 -13.36
N VAL A 294 12.23 -2.13 -14.25
CA VAL A 294 12.04 -2.66 -15.60
C VAL A 294 13.39 -2.78 -16.31
N GLY A 295 13.69 -3.98 -16.84
CA GLY A 295 14.96 -4.24 -17.53
C GLY A 295 16.18 -4.42 -16.63
N SER A 296 16.03 -4.61 -15.31
CA SER A 296 17.14 -4.93 -14.40
C SER A 296 17.72 -6.34 -14.54
N GLY A 297 17.06 -7.19 -15.36
CA GLY A 297 17.47 -8.58 -15.60
C GLY A 297 16.91 -9.61 -14.62
N LYS A 298 15.76 -9.36 -14.02
CA LYS A 298 15.05 -10.32 -13.16
C LYS A 298 14.83 -11.66 -13.83
N THR A 299 14.41 -11.67 -15.10
CA THR A 299 14.20 -12.89 -15.89
C THR A 299 15.45 -13.75 -16.01
N VAL A 300 16.62 -13.13 -16.20
CA VAL A 300 17.90 -13.84 -16.28
C VAL A 300 18.23 -14.52 -14.93
N VAL A 301 18.06 -13.80 -13.84
CA VAL A 301 18.27 -14.32 -12.48
C VAL A 301 17.33 -15.50 -12.19
N ALA A 302 16.05 -15.37 -12.55
CA ALA A 302 15.06 -16.44 -12.42
C ALA A 302 15.42 -17.66 -13.31
N THR A 303 15.83 -17.44 -14.57
CA THR A 303 16.26 -18.50 -15.48
C THR A 303 17.47 -19.28 -14.90
N ILE A 304 18.46 -18.60 -14.33
CA ILE A 304 19.61 -19.27 -13.67
C ILE A 304 19.13 -20.19 -12.53
N ALA A 305 18.19 -19.73 -11.71
CA ALA A 305 17.61 -20.54 -10.64
C ALA A 305 16.77 -21.73 -11.16
N MET A 306 16.00 -21.52 -12.24
CA MET A 306 15.26 -22.60 -12.91
C MET A 306 16.20 -23.63 -13.50
N VAL A 307 17.29 -23.23 -14.14
CA VAL A 307 18.34 -24.12 -14.67
C VAL A 307 19.02 -24.89 -13.53
N ALA A 308 19.36 -24.23 -12.41
CA ALA A 308 19.89 -24.91 -11.24
C ALA A 308 18.97 -26.05 -10.75
N THR A 309 17.64 -25.83 -10.81
CA THR A 309 16.64 -26.84 -10.47
C THR A 309 16.62 -27.96 -11.52
N ALA A 310 16.59 -27.63 -12.80
CA ALA A 310 16.57 -28.60 -13.90
C ALA A 310 17.83 -29.50 -13.94
N LEU A 311 18.98 -28.98 -13.57
CA LEU A 311 20.24 -29.77 -13.46
C LEU A 311 20.17 -30.89 -12.42
N THR A 312 19.19 -30.87 -11.50
CA THR A 312 18.96 -31.98 -10.55
C THR A 312 17.93 -33.00 -11.03
N GLY A 313 17.42 -32.86 -12.26
CA GLY A 313 16.34 -33.68 -12.79
C GLY A 313 14.93 -33.27 -12.32
N LYS A 314 14.84 -32.23 -11.48
CA LYS A 314 13.57 -31.69 -10.98
C LYS A 314 12.97 -30.67 -11.95
N GLN A 315 11.71 -30.33 -11.72
CA GLN A 315 10.97 -29.42 -12.57
C GLN A 315 10.83 -28.04 -11.98
N ALA A 316 10.85 -27.01 -12.85
CA ALA A 316 10.53 -25.65 -12.48
C ALA A 316 9.52 -25.06 -13.43
N CYS A 317 8.65 -24.15 -12.94
CA CYS A 317 7.71 -23.43 -13.79
C CYS A 317 7.79 -21.90 -13.57
N LEU A 318 7.47 -21.17 -14.65
CA LEU A 318 7.34 -19.71 -14.65
C LEU A 318 5.90 -19.35 -15.00
N MET A 319 5.19 -18.75 -14.03
CA MET A 319 3.84 -18.23 -14.21
C MET A 319 3.86 -16.74 -14.53
N VAL A 320 3.16 -16.36 -15.59
CA VAL A 320 3.06 -14.97 -16.08
C VAL A 320 1.60 -14.59 -16.34
N PRO A 321 1.23 -13.30 -16.26
CA PRO A 321 -0.18 -12.89 -16.31
C PRO A 321 -0.83 -12.94 -17.70
N THR A 322 -0.05 -12.93 -18.78
CA THR A 322 -0.58 -12.89 -20.16
C THR A 322 0.14 -13.86 -21.08
N GLU A 323 -0.53 -14.27 -22.15
CA GLU A 323 0.02 -15.18 -23.17
C GLU A 323 1.22 -14.57 -23.89
N LEU A 324 1.14 -13.30 -24.22
CA LEU A 324 2.22 -12.57 -24.86
C LEU A 324 3.51 -12.52 -24.01
N LEU A 325 3.37 -12.38 -22.68
CA LEU A 325 4.51 -12.51 -21.77
C LEU A 325 5.01 -13.96 -21.71
N ALA A 326 4.12 -14.95 -21.78
CA ALA A 326 4.52 -16.35 -21.82
C ALA A 326 5.37 -16.63 -23.06
N ASP A 327 4.98 -16.11 -24.21
CA ASP A 327 5.74 -16.23 -25.47
C ASP A 327 7.12 -15.59 -25.35
N GLN A 328 7.18 -14.36 -24.88
CA GLN A 328 8.44 -13.63 -24.71
C GLN A 328 9.39 -14.33 -23.72
N HIS A 329 8.90 -14.77 -22.57
CA HIS A 329 9.71 -15.51 -21.59
C HIS A 329 10.14 -16.87 -22.12
N TYR A 330 9.24 -17.59 -22.83
CA TYR A 330 9.54 -18.87 -23.46
C TYR A 330 10.68 -18.72 -24.46
N GLU A 331 10.59 -17.77 -25.40
CA GLU A 331 11.64 -17.49 -26.38
C GLU A 331 12.96 -17.12 -25.71
N THR A 332 12.91 -16.25 -24.68
CA THR A 332 14.10 -15.84 -23.92
C THR A 332 14.75 -17.03 -23.23
N ILE A 333 13.99 -17.87 -22.53
CA ILE A 333 14.50 -19.04 -21.82
C ILE A 333 15.06 -20.07 -22.82
N CYS A 334 14.35 -20.34 -23.92
CA CYS A 334 14.86 -21.21 -24.97
C CYS A 334 16.19 -20.71 -25.56
N ALA A 335 16.30 -19.42 -25.81
CA ALA A 335 17.54 -18.84 -26.32
C ALA A 335 18.69 -18.97 -25.32
N LEU A 336 18.45 -18.75 -24.02
CA LEU A 336 19.47 -18.87 -22.97
C LEU A 336 19.87 -20.33 -22.70
N THR A 337 18.93 -21.28 -22.84
CA THR A 337 19.19 -22.73 -22.58
C THR A 337 19.57 -23.52 -23.81
N LYS A 338 19.74 -22.87 -24.96
CA LYS A 338 19.99 -23.52 -26.26
C LYS A 338 21.17 -24.50 -26.27
N GLU A 339 22.21 -24.18 -25.48
CA GLU A 339 23.44 -25.02 -25.38
C GLU A 339 23.33 -26.09 -24.28
N THR A 340 22.14 -26.28 -23.70
CA THR A 340 21.88 -27.28 -22.65
C THR A 340 20.94 -28.36 -23.16
N GLU A 341 20.87 -29.50 -22.46
CA GLU A 341 19.91 -30.58 -22.74
C GLU A 341 18.53 -30.35 -22.11
N ILE A 342 18.32 -29.17 -21.49
CA ILE A 342 17.09 -28.84 -20.76
C ILE A 342 15.96 -28.55 -21.73
N LYS A 343 14.86 -29.30 -21.62
CA LYS A 343 13.66 -29.10 -22.41
C LYS A 343 12.76 -28.06 -21.77
N VAL A 344 12.31 -27.09 -22.58
CA VAL A 344 11.42 -26.01 -22.19
C VAL A 344 10.08 -26.15 -22.91
N GLY A 345 8.98 -26.10 -22.19
CA GLY A 345 7.63 -26.11 -22.73
C GLY A 345 6.87 -24.82 -22.46
N LYS A 346 5.81 -24.59 -23.24
CA LYS A 346 4.89 -23.45 -23.06
C LYS A 346 3.45 -23.95 -22.96
N LEU A 347 2.71 -23.51 -21.93
CA LEU A 347 1.32 -23.87 -21.71
C LEU A 347 0.47 -22.61 -21.45
N THR A 348 -0.41 -22.30 -22.41
CA THR A 348 -1.33 -21.14 -22.35
C THR A 348 -2.75 -21.57 -22.71
N GLY A 349 -3.69 -20.65 -22.66
CA GLY A 349 -5.08 -20.90 -23.08
C GLY A 349 -5.23 -21.19 -24.58
N THR A 350 -4.31 -20.69 -25.40
CA THR A 350 -4.29 -20.89 -26.87
C THR A 350 -3.55 -22.13 -27.30
N THR A 351 -2.91 -22.88 -26.39
CA THR A 351 -2.23 -24.14 -26.72
C THR A 351 -3.24 -25.14 -27.28
N THR A 352 -2.97 -25.67 -28.49
CA THR A 352 -3.89 -26.62 -29.14
C THR A 352 -4.05 -27.92 -28.33
N LEU A 353 -5.19 -28.57 -28.42
CA LEU A 353 -5.47 -29.82 -27.68
C LEU A 353 -4.44 -30.93 -27.94
N LYS A 354 -3.90 -31.00 -29.15
CA LYS A 354 -2.87 -31.99 -29.52
C LYS A 354 -1.54 -31.67 -28.82
N GLU A 355 -1.10 -30.44 -28.94
CA GLU A 355 0.15 -29.96 -28.30
C GLU A 355 0.04 -30.05 -26.77
N ARG A 356 -1.11 -29.66 -26.21
CA ARG A 356 -1.38 -29.75 -24.78
C ARG A 356 -1.21 -31.16 -24.26
N ARG A 357 -1.84 -32.15 -24.93
CA ARG A 357 -1.74 -33.56 -24.52
C ARG A 357 -0.29 -34.04 -24.52
N GLN A 358 0.44 -33.80 -25.61
CA GLN A 358 1.83 -34.19 -25.74
C GLN A 358 2.72 -33.54 -24.68
N LEU A 359 2.48 -32.27 -24.40
CA LEU A 359 3.24 -31.49 -23.38
C LEU A 359 2.96 -32.02 -21.99
N LEU A 360 1.70 -32.33 -21.64
CA LEU A 360 1.33 -32.90 -20.35
C LEU A 360 1.90 -34.28 -20.13
N GLU A 361 1.91 -35.16 -21.16
CA GLU A 361 2.57 -36.47 -21.10
C GLU A 361 4.08 -36.32 -20.80
N GLN A 362 4.78 -35.43 -21.50
CA GLN A 362 6.20 -35.15 -21.24
C GLN A 362 6.46 -34.58 -19.86
N LEU A 363 5.55 -33.75 -19.37
CA LEU A 363 5.65 -33.15 -18.02
C LEU A 363 5.50 -34.23 -16.94
N GLU A 364 4.49 -35.10 -17.06
CA GLU A 364 4.22 -36.19 -16.12
C GLU A 364 5.33 -37.24 -16.11
N MET A 365 5.95 -37.51 -17.27
CA MET A 365 7.08 -38.42 -17.39
C MET A 365 8.41 -37.80 -16.90
N GLY A 366 8.46 -36.52 -16.57
CA GLY A 366 9.69 -35.82 -16.16
C GLY A 366 10.64 -35.49 -17.32
N GLU A 367 10.22 -35.69 -18.55
CA GLU A 367 11.04 -35.36 -19.73
C GLU A 367 11.13 -33.86 -19.99
N LEU A 368 10.16 -33.09 -19.49
CA LEU A 368 10.10 -31.64 -19.58
C LEU A 368 10.49 -31.03 -18.23
N GLN A 369 11.63 -30.33 -18.17
CA GLN A 369 12.16 -29.77 -16.95
C GLN A 369 11.65 -28.34 -16.66
N LEU A 370 11.47 -27.52 -17.69
CA LEU A 370 11.02 -26.13 -17.53
C LEU A 370 9.67 -25.92 -18.25
N LEU A 371 8.72 -25.32 -17.55
CA LEU A 371 7.41 -24.98 -18.11
C LEU A 371 7.09 -23.51 -17.91
N VAL A 372 6.79 -22.78 -18.97
CA VAL A 372 6.35 -21.38 -18.95
C VAL A 372 4.86 -21.33 -19.28
N GLY A 373 4.08 -20.52 -18.57
CA GLY A 373 2.67 -20.39 -18.91
C GLY A 373 1.91 -19.37 -18.08
N THR A 374 0.61 -19.35 -18.34
CA THR A 374 -0.33 -18.47 -17.64
C THR A 374 -1.06 -19.23 -16.52
N HIS A 375 -2.27 -18.84 -16.18
CA HIS A 375 -3.15 -19.58 -15.25
C HIS A 375 -3.40 -21.04 -15.63
N ALA A 376 -3.07 -21.45 -16.86
CA ALA A 376 -3.16 -22.84 -17.30
C ALA A 376 -2.27 -23.78 -16.46
N LEU A 377 -1.18 -23.28 -15.85
CA LEU A 377 -0.20 -24.06 -15.09
C LEU A 377 -0.77 -24.73 -13.83
N PHE A 378 -1.80 -24.16 -13.21
CA PHE A 378 -2.41 -24.72 -12.00
C PHE A 378 -3.74 -25.44 -12.23
N GLN A 379 -4.17 -25.64 -13.49
CA GLN A 379 -5.36 -26.42 -13.82
C GLN A 379 -5.22 -27.87 -13.32
N GLU A 380 -6.33 -28.51 -12.99
CA GLU A 380 -6.35 -29.85 -12.36
C GLU A 380 -5.65 -30.92 -13.18
N ASP A 381 -5.76 -30.88 -14.51
CA ASP A 381 -5.17 -31.81 -15.46
C ASP A 381 -3.65 -31.66 -15.65
N VAL A 382 -3.05 -30.61 -15.08
CA VAL A 382 -1.59 -30.39 -15.12
C VAL A 382 -0.94 -31.12 -13.96
N ILE A 383 -0.28 -32.25 -14.25
CA ILE A 383 0.43 -33.08 -13.28
C ILE A 383 1.92 -32.95 -13.52
N TYR A 384 2.66 -32.50 -12.51
CA TYR A 384 4.12 -32.43 -12.54
C TYR A 384 4.72 -33.75 -12.00
N HIS A 385 5.83 -34.19 -12.56
CA HIS A 385 6.57 -35.35 -12.06
C HIS A 385 7.25 -35.04 -10.71
N ASP A 386 8.02 -33.96 -10.64
CA ASP A 386 8.71 -33.47 -9.42
C ASP A 386 8.90 -31.96 -9.49
N LEU A 387 7.82 -31.19 -9.22
CA LEU A 387 7.88 -29.74 -9.18
C LEU A 387 8.58 -29.27 -7.91
N ALA A 388 9.72 -28.63 -8.05
CA ALA A 388 10.55 -28.17 -6.93
C ALA A 388 10.71 -26.65 -6.86
N PHE A 389 10.48 -25.94 -7.96
CA PHE A 389 10.65 -24.49 -8.03
C PHE A 389 9.61 -23.79 -8.87
N ILE A 390 9.03 -22.74 -8.34
CA ILE A 390 8.04 -21.89 -8.99
C ILE A 390 8.56 -20.46 -9.05
N VAL A 391 8.48 -19.87 -10.23
CA VAL A 391 8.69 -18.42 -10.44
C VAL A 391 7.35 -17.79 -10.80
N ILE A 392 6.99 -16.69 -10.16
CA ILE A 392 5.78 -15.91 -10.42
C ILE A 392 6.20 -14.50 -10.82
N ASP A 393 5.95 -14.12 -12.06
CA ASP A 393 6.24 -12.76 -12.52
C ASP A 393 5.00 -11.87 -12.38
N GLU A 394 5.21 -10.58 -12.10
CA GLU A 394 4.15 -9.59 -11.84
C GLU A 394 3.13 -10.10 -10.81
N GLN A 395 3.62 -10.55 -9.66
CA GLN A 395 2.84 -11.21 -8.61
C GLN A 395 1.53 -10.51 -8.24
N HIS A 396 1.49 -9.17 -8.31
CA HIS A 396 0.32 -8.36 -7.98
C HIS A 396 -0.89 -8.60 -8.91
N ARG A 397 -0.68 -9.24 -10.06
CA ARG A 397 -1.73 -9.63 -11.02
C ARG A 397 -2.40 -10.95 -10.66
N PHE A 398 -1.89 -11.67 -9.68
CA PHE A 398 -2.43 -12.98 -9.26
C PHE A 398 -3.01 -12.91 -7.85
N GLY A 399 -4.20 -13.48 -7.68
CA GLY A 399 -4.80 -13.63 -6.36
C GLY A 399 -4.02 -14.61 -5.46
N VAL A 400 -4.14 -14.45 -4.15
CA VAL A 400 -3.48 -15.31 -3.15
C VAL A 400 -3.85 -16.79 -3.38
N LYS A 401 -5.13 -17.09 -3.65
CA LYS A 401 -5.63 -18.45 -3.92
C LYS A 401 -4.95 -19.10 -5.14
N GLN A 402 -4.73 -18.35 -6.21
CA GLN A 402 -4.08 -18.85 -7.43
C GLN A 402 -2.62 -19.24 -7.19
N ARG A 403 -1.91 -18.43 -6.41
CA ARG A 403 -0.51 -18.70 -6.03
C ARG A 403 -0.41 -19.93 -5.15
N ALA A 404 -1.32 -20.07 -4.18
CA ALA A 404 -1.39 -21.24 -3.32
C ALA A 404 -1.71 -22.53 -4.09
N GLN A 405 -2.66 -22.49 -5.05
CA GLN A 405 -3.00 -23.63 -5.89
C GLN A 405 -1.81 -24.13 -6.70
N LEU A 406 -0.98 -23.21 -7.24
CA LEU A 406 0.22 -23.62 -7.96
C LEU A 406 1.27 -24.25 -7.02
N ALA A 407 1.47 -23.69 -5.83
CA ALA A 407 2.37 -24.25 -4.84
C ALA A 407 1.95 -25.65 -4.38
N GLN A 408 0.65 -25.94 -4.30
CA GLN A 408 0.10 -27.26 -3.96
C GLN A 408 0.32 -28.35 -5.03
N LYS A 409 0.78 -28.00 -6.25
CA LYS A 409 1.13 -28.98 -7.30
C LYS A 409 2.41 -29.77 -7.02
N GLY A 410 3.18 -29.38 -6.01
CA GLY A 410 4.35 -30.11 -5.54
C GLY A 410 4.44 -30.09 -4.01
N THR A 411 5.34 -30.85 -3.42
CA THR A 411 5.57 -30.92 -1.98
C THR A 411 6.83 -30.14 -1.62
N GLY A 412 6.76 -29.19 -0.70
CA GLY A 412 7.92 -28.41 -0.26
C GLY A 412 8.53 -27.53 -1.35
N VAL A 413 7.68 -26.94 -2.18
CA VAL A 413 8.10 -26.21 -3.39
C VAL A 413 8.69 -24.84 -3.03
N ASN A 414 9.83 -24.54 -3.63
CA ASN A 414 10.46 -23.23 -3.52
C ASN A 414 9.76 -22.19 -4.41
N VAL A 415 9.47 -21.01 -3.88
CA VAL A 415 8.75 -19.96 -4.60
C VAL A 415 9.56 -18.68 -4.69
N LEU A 416 9.80 -18.21 -5.92
CA LEU A 416 10.35 -16.90 -6.23
C LEU A 416 9.27 -16.02 -6.84
N GLN A 417 8.91 -14.96 -6.16
CA GLN A 417 8.00 -13.95 -6.69
C GLN A 417 8.80 -12.79 -7.25
N MET A 418 8.40 -12.27 -8.41
CA MET A 418 9.06 -11.15 -9.07
C MET A 418 8.10 -9.98 -9.25
N THR A 419 8.63 -8.77 -9.20
CA THR A 419 7.88 -7.56 -9.53
C THR A 419 8.77 -6.56 -10.24
N ALA A 420 8.22 -5.95 -11.31
CA ALA A 420 8.86 -4.83 -12.02
C ALA A 420 8.49 -3.48 -11.42
N THR A 421 7.46 -3.43 -10.54
CA THR A 421 7.18 -2.25 -9.75
C THR A 421 8.08 -2.25 -8.54
N PRO A 422 8.99 -1.28 -8.38
CA PRO A 422 9.69 -1.11 -7.13
C PRO A 422 8.67 -0.85 -6.01
N ILE A 423 8.62 -1.76 -5.04
CA ILE A 423 7.73 -1.62 -3.88
C ILE A 423 8.46 -0.74 -2.87
N PRO A 424 7.85 0.34 -2.37
CA PRO A 424 8.44 1.14 -1.30
C PRO A 424 8.89 0.25 -0.14
N ARG A 425 10.05 0.56 0.44
CA ARG A 425 10.62 -0.25 1.52
C ARG A 425 9.65 -0.48 2.68
N THR A 426 8.87 0.55 3.00
CA THR A 426 7.79 0.51 3.99
C THR A 426 6.77 -0.59 3.70
N LEU A 427 6.26 -0.63 2.47
CA LEU A 427 5.29 -1.65 2.04
C LEU A 427 5.93 -3.04 1.93
N ALA A 428 7.20 -3.13 1.51
CA ALA A 428 7.91 -4.40 1.45
C ALA A 428 8.05 -5.04 2.84
N ILE A 429 8.35 -4.25 3.87
CA ILE A 429 8.51 -4.72 5.25
C ILE A 429 7.17 -5.14 5.87
N THR A 430 6.07 -4.51 5.47
CA THR A 430 4.74 -4.81 6.02
C THR A 430 4.02 -5.90 5.24
N THR A 431 3.90 -5.77 3.93
CA THR A 431 3.12 -6.71 3.09
C THR A 431 3.84 -8.04 2.85
N PHE A 432 5.16 -8.01 2.80
CA PHE A 432 5.99 -9.17 2.47
C PHE A 432 7.04 -9.48 3.55
N GLY A 433 6.77 -9.06 4.79
CA GLY A 433 7.74 -9.20 5.90
C GLY A 433 8.05 -10.64 6.28
N GLU A 434 7.17 -11.59 5.93
CA GLU A 434 7.40 -13.03 6.09
C GLU A 434 8.31 -13.62 4.99
N MET A 435 8.50 -12.91 3.87
CA MET A 435 9.34 -13.35 2.76
C MET A 435 10.78 -12.83 2.88
N ASP A 436 11.71 -13.54 2.28
CA ASP A 436 13.04 -13.03 2.04
C ASP A 436 13.03 -12.09 0.83
N THR A 437 13.79 -11.00 0.87
CA THR A 437 13.75 -9.98 -0.18
C THR A 437 15.11 -9.79 -0.81
N SER A 438 15.17 -9.85 -2.13
CA SER A 438 16.34 -9.50 -2.95
C SER A 438 16.04 -8.32 -3.85
N ILE A 439 16.97 -7.38 -3.97
CA ILE A 439 16.77 -6.12 -4.71
C ILE A 439 17.84 -5.97 -5.79
N LEU A 440 17.41 -5.79 -7.04
CA LEU A 440 18.26 -5.41 -8.17
C LEU A 440 18.16 -3.91 -8.41
N LYS A 441 19.15 -3.15 -7.95
CA LYS A 441 19.22 -1.70 -8.13
C LYS A 441 19.94 -1.30 -9.41
N GLU A 442 20.84 -2.13 -9.91
CA GLU A 442 21.69 -1.83 -11.04
C GLU A 442 20.97 -2.13 -12.36
N ALA A 443 21.02 -1.18 -13.29
CA ALA A 443 20.66 -1.45 -14.67
C ALA A 443 21.83 -2.16 -15.39
N PRO A 444 21.56 -3.08 -16.36
CA PRO A 444 22.59 -3.68 -17.18
C PRO A 444 23.43 -2.62 -17.92
N LYS A 445 24.72 -2.93 -18.14
CA LYS A 445 25.63 -2.03 -18.87
C LYS A 445 25.11 -1.77 -20.29
N GLY A 446 25.17 -0.51 -20.72
CA GLY A 446 24.78 -0.08 -22.07
C GLY A 446 23.39 0.58 -22.15
N ARG A 447 22.57 0.52 -21.13
CA ARG A 447 21.28 1.23 -21.10
C ARG A 447 21.48 2.72 -20.93
N GLN A 448 20.93 3.52 -21.85
CA GLN A 448 20.95 4.97 -21.75
C GLN A 448 19.82 5.48 -20.84
N PRO A 449 20.05 6.53 -20.03
CA PRO A 449 18.99 7.12 -19.21
C PRO A 449 17.91 7.73 -20.09
N ILE A 450 16.63 7.50 -19.72
CA ILE A 450 15.49 8.07 -20.43
C ILE A 450 15.31 9.51 -19.99
N GLN A 451 15.37 10.45 -20.93
CA GLN A 451 15.10 11.86 -20.67
C GLN A 451 13.58 12.04 -20.51
N THR A 452 13.17 12.68 -19.42
CA THR A 452 11.74 12.92 -19.12
C THR A 452 11.47 14.41 -19.14
N PHE A 453 10.45 14.85 -19.90
CA PHE A 453 10.03 16.23 -20.01
C PHE A 453 8.55 16.37 -19.69
N TRP A 454 8.21 17.43 -18.97
CA TRP A 454 6.84 17.85 -18.76
C TRP A 454 6.53 19.07 -19.60
N VAL A 455 5.52 18.98 -20.45
CA VAL A 455 5.07 20.02 -21.37
C VAL A 455 3.57 20.27 -21.22
N LYS A 456 3.15 21.48 -21.56
CA LYS A 456 1.72 21.85 -21.53
C LYS A 456 1.03 21.42 -22.83
N GLU A 457 -0.29 21.23 -22.78
CA GLU A 457 -1.12 20.88 -23.94
C GLU A 457 -0.92 21.80 -25.15
N GLN A 458 -0.63 23.08 -24.92
CA GLN A 458 -0.37 24.07 -25.98
C GLN A 458 0.85 23.72 -26.84
N GLU A 459 1.71 22.85 -26.37
CA GLU A 459 2.93 22.42 -27.09
C GLU A 459 2.78 21.08 -27.81
N LEU A 460 1.56 20.52 -27.83
CA LEU A 460 1.26 19.21 -28.40
C LEU A 460 1.69 19.07 -29.87
N GLU A 461 1.52 20.10 -30.67
CA GLU A 461 1.96 20.11 -32.08
C GLU A 461 3.48 19.91 -32.22
N LYS A 462 4.29 20.54 -31.34
CA LYS A 462 5.74 20.31 -31.32
C LYS A 462 6.11 18.87 -30.96
N VAL A 463 5.29 18.23 -30.11
CA VAL A 463 5.49 16.84 -29.76
C VAL A 463 5.18 15.93 -30.96
N TYR A 464 4.14 16.23 -31.73
CA TYR A 464 3.83 15.48 -32.96
C TYR A 464 4.92 15.65 -34.01
N ASP A 465 5.46 16.86 -34.20
CA ASP A 465 6.59 17.10 -35.10
C ASP A 465 7.84 16.32 -34.64
N TYR A 466 8.06 16.20 -33.33
CA TYR A 466 9.15 15.41 -32.79
C TYR A 466 8.95 13.90 -33.07
N ILE A 467 7.73 13.37 -32.86
CA ILE A 467 7.39 11.98 -33.20
C ILE A 467 7.69 11.73 -34.68
N GLU A 468 7.20 12.59 -35.57
CA GLU A 468 7.42 12.44 -37.01
C GLU A 468 8.91 12.39 -37.38
N LYS A 469 9.73 13.25 -36.79
CA LYS A 469 11.18 13.25 -36.96
C LYS A 469 11.84 11.96 -36.51
N GLN A 470 11.39 11.41 -35.36
CA GLN A 470 11.94 10.16 -34.84
C GLN A 470 11.54 8.96 -35.71
N VAL A 471 10.30 8.94 -36.20
CA VAL A 471 9.82 7.87 -37.08
C VAL A 471 10.55 7.94 -38.45
N GLN A 472 10.79 9.12 -38.99
CA GLN A 472 11.61 9.29 -40.21
C GLN A 472 13.06 8.81 -40.01
N ALA A 473 13.55 8.82 -38.77
CA ALA A 473 14.84 8.22 -38.41
C ALA A 473 14.76 6.69 -38.17
N GLY A 474 13.62 6.07 -38.47
CA GLY A 474 13.37 4.63 -38.33
C GLY A 474 12.98 4.19 -36.91
N ARG A 475 12.61 5.11 -36.02
CA ARG A 475 12.20 4.81 -34.63
C ARG A 475 10.69 4.66 -34.53
N GLN A 476 10.23 4.20 -33.36
CA GLN A 476 8.82 4.03 -33.04
C GLN A 476 8.42 4.82 -31.79
N ALA A 477 7.12 5.13 -31.69
CA ALA A 477 6.58 5.91 -30.61
C ALA A 477 5.33 5.26 -29.99
N TYR A 478 5.20 5.38 -28.67
CA TYR A 478 3.98 5.13 -27.93
C TYR A 478 3.27 6.43 -27.61
N VAL A 479 1.95 6.46 -27.73
CA VAL A 479 1.09 7.54 -27.25
C VAL A 479 0.03 6.94 -26.32
N ILE A 480 0.09 7.31 -25.05
CA ILE A 480 -0.79 6.76 -24.03
C ILE A 480 -1.94 7.72 -23.76
N SER A 481 -3.16 7.19 -23.88
CA SER A 481 -4.40 7.85 -23.51
C SER A 481 -4.71 7.60 -22.02
N PRO A 482 -5.17 8.62 -21.27
CA PRO A 482 -5.56 8.43 -19.88
C PRO A 482 -6.79 7.54 -19.75
N LEU A 483 -6.91 6.85 -18.60
CA LEU A 483 -8.15 6.20 -18.18
C LEU A 483 -9.10 7.26 -17.58
N ILE A 484 -10.39 7.13 -17.88
CA ILE A 484 -11.44 7.92 -17.24
C ILE A 484 -12.13 7.00 -16.23
N GLU A 485 -11.95 7.24 -14.94
CA GLU A 485 -12.35 6.36 -13.82
C GLU A 485 -13.84 5.94 -13.81
N GLU A 486 -14.71 6.57 -14.62
CA GLU A 486 -16.16 6.35 -14.56
C GLU A 486 -16.69 5.21 -15.45
N SER A 487 -16.01 4.80 -16.51
CA SER A 487 -16.37 3.59 -17.27
C SER A 487 -15.32 3.18 -18.33
N GLU A 488 -15.10 1.88 -18.49
CA GLU A 488 -14.28 1.30 -19.58
C GLU A 488 -14.74 1.71 -20.99
N ASN A 489 -16.02 2.11 -21.14
CA ASN A 489 -16.56 2.61 -22.41
C ASN A 489 -15.97 3.95 -22.80
N LEU A 490 -15.78 4.85 -21.84
CA LEU A 490 -15.23 6.20 -22.06
C LEU A 490 -13.74 6.12 -22.38
N ASP A 491 -13.01 5.19 -21.75
CA ASP A 491 -11.57 4.98 -22.00
C ASP A 491 -11.31 4.56 -23.45
N VAL A 492 -12.11 3.63 -23.96
CA VAL A 492 -12.01 3.16 -25.35
C VAL A 492 -12.38 4.27 -26.34
N GLN A 493 -13.43 5.04 -26.03
CA GLN A 493 -13.83 6.17 -26.85
C GLN A 493 -12.73 7.23 -26.90
N ASN A 494 -12.14 7.60 -25.78
CA ASN A 494 -11.05 8.59 -25.73
C ASN A 494 -9.80 8.11 -26.50
N ALA A 495 -9.39 6.86 -26.31
CA ALA A 495 -8.27 6.31 -27.08
C ALA A 495 -8.55 6.26 -28.58
N THR A 496 -9.80 6.00 -28.97
CA THR A 496 -10.22 5.98 -30.39
C THR A 496 -10.20 7.40 -30.97
N GLU A 497 -10.72 8.39 -30.26
CA GLU A 497 -10.68 9.80 -30.68
C GLU A 497 -9.23 10.29 -30.86
N ILE A 498 -8.35 9.96 -29.92
CA ILE A 498 -6.91 10.27 -30.01
C ILE A 498 -6.28 9.56 -31.21
N TYR A 499 -6.61 8.30 -31.43
CA TYR A 499 -6.14 7.55 -32.60
C TYR A 499 -6.59 8.18 -33.92
N GLU A 500 -7.85 8.59 -34.05
CA GLU A 500 -8.38 9.24 -35.26
C GLU A 500 -7.70 10.58 -35.48
N MET A 501 -7.50 11.40 -34.43
CA MET A 501 -6.82 12.67 -34.49
C MET A 501 -5.35 12.50 -34.97
N ILE A 502 -4.62 11.55 -34.38
CA ILE A 502 -3.22 11.27 -34.71
C ILE A 502 -3.12 10.67 -36.13
N SER A 503 -4.01 9.75 -36.47
CA SER A 503 -4.06 9.15 -37.83
C SER A 503 -4.30 10.20 -38.90
N LYS A 504 -5.22 11.15 -38.67
CA LYS A 504 -5.48 12.28 -39.57
C LYS A 504 -4.27 13.22 -39.65
N ARG A 505 -3.60 13.50 -38.53
CA ARG A 505 -2.40 14.35 -38.48
C ARG A 505 -1.23 13.77 -39.26
N PHE A 506 -1.09 12.45 -39.26
CA PHE A 506 -0.03 11.73 -39.92
C PHE A 506 -0.47 11.02 -41.23
N GLU A 507 -1.67 11.31 -41.72
CA GLU A 507 -2.24 10.67 -42.92
C GLU A 507 -1.25 10.58 -44.09
N ASN A 508 -1.10 9.38 -44.64
CA ASN A 508 -0.16 9.03 -45.72
C ASN A 508 1.33 9.21 -45.39
N ARG A 509 1.70 9.50 -44.15
CA ARG A 509 3.11 9.68 -43.75
C ARG A 509 3.60 8.61 -42.78
N LEU A 510 2.79 8.23 -41.83
CA LEU A 510 3.13 7.25 -40.79
C LEU A 510 1.97 6.27 -40.62
N SER A 511 2.30 5.00 -40.26
CA SER A 511 1.32 4.01 -39.86
C SER A 511 1.04 4.11 -38.36
N VAL A 512 -0.24 4.28 -38.01
CA VAL A 512 -0.70 4.41 -36.63
C VAL A 512 -1.54 3.18 -36.27
N GLY A 513 -1.26 2.56 -35.14
CA GLY A 513 -2.03 1.44 -34.59
C GLY A 513 -2.79 1.86 -33.33
N LEU A 514 -3.89 1.16 -33.03
CA LEU A 514 -4.70 1.36 -31.80
C LEU A 514 -4.73 0.08 -30.99
N LEU A 515 -4.44 0.20 -29.68
CA LEU A 515 -4.49 -0.91 -28.72
C LEU A 515 -5.26 -0.52 -27.47
N HIS A 516 -6.34 -1.24 -27.16
CA HIS A 516 -7.14 -1.02 -25.95
C HIS A 516 -7.71 -2.31 -25.35
N GLY A 517 -8.21 -2.25 -24.12
CA GLY A 517 -8.64 -3.41 -23.34
C GLY A 517 -9.69 -4.30 -24.00
N ARG A 518 -10.59 -3.72 -24.83
CA ARG A 518 -11.71 -4.41 -25.47
C ARG A 518 -11.38 -5.16 -26.76
N LEU A 519 -10.21 -4.96 -27.31
CA LEU A 519 -9.79 -5.77 -28.46
C LEU A 519 -9.73 -7.24 -28.04
N LYS A 520 -10.10 -8.14 -28.94
CA LYS A 520 -9.92 -9.57 -28.73
C LYS A 520 -8.42 -9.90 -28.64
N SER A 521 -8.09 -11.02 -28.01
CA SER A 521 -6.69 -11.43 -27.84
C SER A 521 -5.94 -11.48 -29.15
N ASP A 522 -6.53 -12.08 -30.18
CA ASP A 522 -5.93 -12.19 -31.52
C ASP A 522 -5.69 -10.82 -32.19
N GLU A 523 -6.60 -9.88 -31.99
CA GLU A 523 -6.47 -8.50 -32.50
C GLU A 523 -5.34 -7.76 -31.79
N LYS A 524 -5.25 -7.90 -30.44
CA LYS A 524 -4.16 -7.32 -29.66
C LYS A 524 -2.80 -7.86 -30.10
N GLU A 525 -2.71 -9.17 -30.30
CA GLU A 525 -1.50 -9.85 -30.77
C GLU A 525 -1.10 -9.37 -32.16
N SER A 526 -2.06 -9.27 -33.08
CA SER A 526 -1.83 -8.78 -34.44
C SER A 526 -1.26 -7.35 -34.45
N VAL A 527 -1.86 -6.43 -33.67
CA VAL A 527 -1.39 -5.04 -33.60
C VAL A 527 0.00 -4.97 -32.96
N MET A 528 0.25 -5.73 -31.89
CA MET A 528 1.56 -5.75 -31.24
C MET A 528 2.64 -6.37 -32.11
N THR A 529 2.32 -7.43 -32.85
CA THR A 529 3.25 -8.04 -33.81
C THR A 529 3.59 -7.07 -34.95
N ALA A 530 2.61 -6.35 -35.49
CA ALA A 530 2.84 -5.30 -36.48
C ALA A 530 3.72 -4.17 -35.94
N PHE A 531 3.52 -3.79 -34.67
CA PHE A 531 4.37 -2.78 -34.04
C PHE A 531 5.79 -3.31 -33.80
N GLN A 532 5.98 -4.55 -33.35
CA GLN A 532 7.31 -5.16 -33.20
C GLN A 532 8.08 -5.24 -34.52
N LYS A 533 7.38 -5.54 -35.64
CA LYS A 533 7.96 -5.62 -36.99
C LYS A 533 8.21 -4.24 -37.64
N ASN A 534 7.83 -3.16 -36.94
CA ASN A 534 7.89 -1.79 -37.46
C ASN A 534 6.94 -1.50 -38.64
N ASP A 535 5.91 -2.35 -38.87
CA ASP A 535 4.83 -2.09 -39.82
C ASP A 535 3.89 -0.98 -39.30
N VAL A 536 3.79 -0.84 -37.99
CA VAL A 536 3.16 0.26 -37.26
C VAL A 536 4.27 1.07 -36.57
N GLN A 537 4.33 2.37 -36.81
CA GLN A 537 5.36 3.26 -36.27
C GLN A 537 4.90 4.02 -35.01
N VAL A 538 3.61 4.33 -34.90
CA VAL A 538 3.03 5.01 -33.74
C VAL A 538 1.92 4.14 -33.18
N LEU A 539 2.03 3.75 -31.91
CA LEU A 539 1.02 2.96 -31.23
C LEU A 539 0.28 3.83 -30.20
N VAL A 540 -1.00 4.08 -30.49
CA VAL A 540 -1.92 4.73 -29.53
C VAL A 540 -2.52 3.66 -28.64
N SER A 541 -2.45 3.83 -27.33
CA SER A 541 -2.95 2.82 -26.41
C SER A 541 -3.49 3.42 -25.12
N THR A 542 -4.39 2.68 -24.48
CA THR A 542 -4.70 2.84 -23.05
C THR A 542 -3.58 2.21 -22.20
N THR A 543 -3.74 2.17 -20.86
CA THR A 543 -2.78 1.55 -19.92
C THR A 543 -2.51 0.05 -20.14
N VAL A 544 -3.19 -0.60 -21.09
CA VAL A 544 -2.96 -2.03 -21.45
C VAL A 544 -1.51 -2.34 -21.82
N ILE A 545 -0.74 -1.31 -22.25
CA ILE A 545 0.72 -1.43 -22.51
C ILE A 545 1.55 -1.66 -21.22
N GLU A 546 0.98 -1.51 -20.04
CA GLU A 546 1.68 -1.89 -18.79
C GLU A 546 2.14 -3.36 -18.80
N VAL A 547 1.54 -4.18 -19.66
CA VAL A 547 1.85 -5.60 -19.77
C VAL A 547 2.98 -5.86 -20.79
N GLY A 548 4.16 -5.83 -20.35
CA GLY A 548 5.37 -6.62 -20.57
C GLY A 548 6.03 -6.69 -21.96
N VAL A 549 5.47 -6.22 -23.06
CA VAL A 549 6.07 -6.41 -24.37
C VAL A 549 7.28 -5.52 -24.60
N ASP A 550 8.39 -6.12 -25.02
CA ASP A 550 9.63 -5.41 -25.32
C ASP A 550 9.72 -5.03 -26.78
N VAL A 551 9.85 -3.72 -27.07
CA VAL A 551 10.08 -3.21 -28.42
C VAL A 551 11.30 -2.29 -28.39
N PRO A 552 12.51 -2.84 -28.64
CA PRO A 552 13.77 -2.10 -28.53
C PRO A 552 13.86 -0.85 -29.41
N ASN A 553 13.13 -0.83 -30.54
CA ASN A 553 13.10 0.28 -31.49
C ASN A 553 12.17 1.44 -31.05
N ALA A 554 11.31 1.24 -30.04
CA ALA A 554 10.46 2.28 -29.49
C ALA A 554 11.27 3.20 -28.57
N THR A 555 11.51 4.44 -29.01
CA THR A 555 12.36 5.42 -28.32
C THR A 555 11.59 6.63 -27.79
N VAL A 556 10.33 6.78 -28.16
CA VAL A 556 9.48 7.90 -27.72
C VAL A 556 8.26 7.38 -26.98
N MET A 557 8.05 7.88 -25.76
CA MET A 557 6.85 7.67 -24.96
C MET A 557 6.17 9.01 -24.75
N VAL A 558 4.93 9.15 -25.19
CA VAL A 558 4.09 10.33 -24.93
C VAL A 558 2.92 9.91 -24.06
N ILE A 559 2.71 10.59 -22.95
CA ILE A 559 1.61 10.31 -22.01
C ILE A 559 0.73 11.55 -21.93
N LEU A 560 -0.49 11.43 -22.41
CA LEU A 560 -1.51 12.49 -22.39
C LEU A 560 -2.17 12.54 -21.02
N ASP A 561 -2.55 13.75 -20.55
CA ASP A 561 -3.13 13.98 -19.21
C ASP A 561 -2.33 13.27 -18.10
N ALA A 562 -1.01 13.38 -18.14
CA ALA A 562 -0.10 12.64 -17.29
C ALA A 562 -0.35 12.84 -15.77
N ASP A 563 -0.95 13.95 -15.38
CA ASP A 563 -1.30 14.27 -13.99
C ASP A 563 -2.43 13.39 -13.42
N ARG A 564 -3.13 12.63 -14.27
CA ARG A 564 -4.12 11.63 -13.84
C ARG A 564 -3.49 10.30 -13.42
N PHE A 565 -2.24 10.04 -13.79
CA PHE A 565 -1.54 8.81 -13.47
C PHE A 565 -0.79 8.91 -12.13
N GLY A 566 -0.67 7.78 -11.42
CA GLY A 566 0.24 7.66 -10.28
C GLY A 566 1.70 7.63 -10.73
N LEU A 567 2.64 8.02 -9.83
CA LEU A 567 4.07 8.00 -10.14
C LEU A 567 4.57 6.60 -10.52
N ALA A 568 4.08 5.57 -9.84
CA ALA A 568 4.44 4.18 -10.16
C ALA A 568 4.00 3.78 -11.58
N GLN A 569 2.78 4.17 -12.01
CA GLN A 569 2.29 3.91 -13.37
C GLN A 569 3.10 4.68 -14.41
N LEU A 570 3.36 5.97 -14.18
CA LEU A 570 4.19 6.78 -15.07
C LEU A 570 5.60 6.19 -15.23
N HIS A 571 6.17 5.68 -14.13
CA HIS A 571 7.47 5.03 -14.17
C HIS A 571 7.45 3.73 -14.99
N GLN A 572 6.42 2.89 -14.83
CA GLN A 572 6.25 1.67 -15.64
C GLN A 572 6.10 1.99 -17.13
N LEU A 573 5.26 2.97 -17.48
CA LEU A 573 5.09 3.41 -18.86
C LEU A 573 6.40 3.97 -19.43
N ARG A 574 7.11 4.81 -18.68
CA ARG A 574 8.44 5.29 -19.08
C ARG A 574 9.41 4.14 -19.33
N GLY A 575 9.38 3.10 -18.52
CA GLY A 575 10.23 1.91 -18.66
C GLY A 575 9.98 1.07 -19.91
N ARG A 576 8.91 1.37 -20.70
CA ARG A 576 8.62 0.70 -21.98
C ARG A 576 9.49 1.19 -23.14
N VAL A 577 10.16 2.31 -22.98
CA VAL A 577 11.17 2.80 -23.92
C VAL A 577 12.57 2.71 -23.30
N GLY A 578 13.61 2.98 -24.09
CA GLY A 578 15.00 2.91 -23.59
C GLY A 578 15.51 1.48 -23.38
N ARG A 579 15.03 0.52 -24.17
CA ARG A 579 15.48 -0.88 -24.14
C ARG A 579 16.47 -1.26 -25.23
N GLY A 580 16.65 -0.37 -26.19
CA GLY A 580 17.65 -0.47 -27.25
C GLY A 580 18.87 0.41 -27.00
N GLU A 581 19.73 0.51 -28.01
CA GLU A 581 20.98 1.31 -27.99
C GLU A 581 20.75 2.83 -28.18
N TYR A 582 19.52 3.22 -28.53
CA TYR A 582 19.19 4.61 -28.89
C TYR A 582 18.69 5.41 -27.69
N ALA A 583 19.06 6.69 -27.67
CA ALA A 583 18.57 7.63 -26.68
C ALA A 583 17.02 7.71 -26.74
N SER A 584 16.37 7.62 -25.60
CA SER A 584 14.92 7.58 -25.53
C SER A 584 14.37 8.74 -24.69
N MET A 585 13.15 9.13 -25.02
CA MET A 585 12.48 10.28 -24.42
C MET A 585 11.08 9.89 -23.92
N CYS A 586 10.72 10.37 -22.73
CA CYS A 586 9.38 10.32 -22.18
C CYS A 586 8.83 11.74 -22.05
N ILE A 587 7.70 12.02 -22.71
CA ILE A 587 7.07 13.34 -22.74
C ILE A 587 5.74 13.24 -22.01
N LEU A 588 5.64 13.95 -20.89
CA LEU A 588 4.43 14.04 -20.06
C LEU A 588 3.65 15.28 -20.47
N ILE A 589 2.45 15.11 -21.01
CA ILE A 589 1.58 16.22 -21.36
C ILE A 589 0.55 16.37 -20.24
N ALA A 590 0.62 17.51 -19.54
CA ALA A 590 -0.25 17.76 -18.40
C ALA A 590 -0.42 19.24 -18.09
N SER A 591 -1.63 19.59 -17.62
CA SER A 591 -1.99 20.91 -17.10
C SER A 591 -2.58 20.80 -15.69
N PRO A 592 -1.77 20.36 -14.68
CA PRO A 592 -2.26 20.01 -13.36
C PRO A 592 -2.87 21.21 -12.65
N LYS A 593 -4.09 21.00 -12.10
CA LYS A 593 -4.85 22.01 -11.34
C LYS A 593 -4.52 22.01 -9.85
N THR A 594 -3.93 20.94 -9.33
CA THR A 594 -3.59 20.76 -7.92
C THR A 594 -2.09 20.87 -7.71
N GLU A 595 -1.68 21.28 -6.50
CA GLU A 595 -0.26 21.33 -6.13
C GLU A 595 0.38 19.93 -6.12
N GLN A 596 -0.35 18.91 -5.68
CA GLN A 596 0.10 17.52 -5.73
C GLN A 596 0.34 17.05 -7.17
N GLY A 597 -0.53 17.43 -8.12
CA GLY A 597 -0.34 17.12 -9.54
C GLY A 597 0.95 17.74 -10.09
N LYS A 598 1.25 18.98 -9.73
CA LYS A 598 2.50 19.66 -10.13
C LYS A 598 3.73 18.97 -9.54
N GLN A 599 3.69 18.67 -8.22
CA GLN A 599 4.78 17.95 -7.55
C GLN A 599 5.05 16.60 -8.21
N ARG A 600 3.99 15.85 -8.56
CA ARG A 600 4.11 14.56 -9.24
C ARG A 600 4.85 14.69 -10.59
N MET A 601 4.51 15.69 -11.40
CA MET A 601 5.18 15.94 -12.68
C MET A 601 6.65 16.33 -12.48
N GLN A 602 6.96 17.17 -11.50
CA GLN A 602 8.33 17.55 -11.16
C GLN A 602 9.18 16.36 -10.72
N ILE A 603 8.68 15.57 -9.76
CA ILE A 603 9.36 14.38 -9.25
C ILE A 603 9.67 13.39 -10.40
N MET A 604 8.73 13.21 -11.34
CA MET A 604 8.90 12.32 -12.47
C MET A 604 10.00 12.78 -13.44
N CYS A 605 10.19 14.10 -13.58
CA CYS A 605 11.26 14.69 -14.39
C CYS A 605 12.62 14.67 -13.68
N GLU A 606 12.66 14.77 -12.35
CA GLU A 606 13.89 14.86 -11.54
C GLU A 606 14.58 13.51 -11.38
N SER A 607 13.82 12.40 -11.33
CA SER A 607 14.38 11.09 -11.01
C SER A 607 13.99 9.99 -11.99
N THR A 608 14.94 9.10 -12.24
CA THR A 608 14.73 7.84 -12.97
C THR A 608 14.72 6.63 -12.01
N ASP A 609 15.00 6.79 -10.73
CA ASP A 609 15.01 5.74 -9.73
C ASP A 609 13.58 5.34 -9.36
N GLY A 610 13.18 4.12 -9.74
CA GLY A 610 11.85 3.59 -9.48
C GLY A 610 11.54 3.43 -7.99
N PHE A 611 12.52 3.12 -7.14
CA PHE A 611 12.31 3.02 -5.68
C PHE A 611 12.04 4.39 -5.07
N TYR A 612 12.79 5.41 -5.47
CA TYR A 612 12.52 6.79 -5.06
C TYR A 612 11.13 7.26 -5.49
N LEU A 613 10.76 7.00 -6.75
CA LEU A 613 9.46 7.39 -7.30
C LEU A 613 8.31 6.70 -6.56
N SER A 614 8.45 5.41 -6.28
CA SER A 614 7.43 4.65 -5.55
C SER A 614 7.28 5.13 -4.10
N GLN A 615 8.40 5.49 -3.45
CA GLN A 615 8.38 6.07 -2.11
C GLN A 615 7.65 7.43 -2.12
N LYS A 616 7.94 8.29 -3.11
CA LYS A 616 7.28 9.58 -3.27
C LYS A 616 5.80 9.44 -3.63
N ASP A 617 5.41 8.43 -4.41
CA ASP A 617 4.00 8.14 -4.70
C ASP A 617 3.22 7.80 -3.42
N LEU A 618 3.83 7.00 -2.55
CA LEU A 618 3.25 6.64 -1.25
C LEU A 618 3.10 7.88 -0.33
N GLU A 619 4.12 8.73 -0.27
CA GLU A 619 4.08 9.97 0.53
C GLU A 619 3.00 10.95 0.02
N LEU A 620 2.85 11.12 -1.30
CA LEU A 620 1.89 12.03 -1.91
C LEU A 620 0.43 11.55 -1.79
N ARG A 621 0.19 10.24 -1.84
CA ARG A 621 -1.16 9.67 -1.66
C ARG A 621 -1.64 9.76 -0.22
N GLY A 622 -0.71 9.75 0.74
CA GLY A 622 -1.05 9.64 2.16
C GLY A 622 -1.62 8.28 2.55
N SER A 623 -1.76 8.03 3.85
CA SER A 623 -2.27 6.75 4.38
C SER A 623 -3.75 6.47 4.06
N GLY A 624 -4.54 7.52 3.76
CA GLY A 624 -5.99 7.40 3.54
C GLY A 624 -6.40 6.74 2.21
N ASP A 625 -5.57 6.90 1.16
CA ASP A 625 -5.88 6.43 -0.20
C ASP A 625 -5.17 5.11 -0.57
N VAL A 626 -4.48 4.49 0.36
CA VAL A 626 -3.85 3.18 0.15
C VAL A 626 -4.92 2.07 0.18
N PHE A 627 -6.05 2.30 -0.48
CA PHE A 627 -7.15 1.33 -0.61
C PHE A 627 -6.74 0.00 -1.26
N GLY A 628 -5.59 -0.05 -1.93
CA GLY A 628 -4.97 -1.31 -2.35
C GLY A 628 -4.40 -2.15 -1.20
N LEU A 629 -4.18 -1.60 -0.01
CA LEU A 629 -3.64 -2.33 1.15
C LEU A 629 -4.60 -3.40 1.67
N ARG A 630 -5.92 -3.21 1.57
CA ARG A 630 -6.89 -4.27 1.93
C ARG A 630 -6.76 -5.51 1.03
N GLN A 631 -6.36 -5.33 -0.23
CA GLN A 631 -6.08 -6.45 -1.14
C GLN A 631 -4.69 -7.08 -0.90
N SER A 632 -3.79 -6.36 -0.22
CA SER A 632 -2.42 -6.82 0.08
C SER A 632 -2.26 -7.50 1.45
N GLY A 633 -3.35 -7.67 2.23
CA GLY A 633 -3.31 -8.41 3.50
C GLY A 633 -2.69 -7.65 4.68
N ILE A 634 -2.51 -6.34 4.59
CA ILE A 634 -2.05 -5.52 5.72
C ILE A 634 -3.22 -5.32 6.69
N PRO A 635 -3.04 -5.58 8.00
CA PRO A 635 -4.08 -5.33 8.99
C PRO A 635 -4.38 -3.82 9.10
N GLU A 636 -5.61 -3.49 9.46
CA GLU A 636 -5.98 -2.13 9.81
C GLU A 636 -5.44 -1.79 11.20
N PHE A 637 -4.42 -0.92 11.26
CA PHE A 637 -3.88 -0.43 12.52
C PHE A 637 -4.83 0.60 13.16
N LYS A 638 -4.93 0.58 14.49
CA LYS A 638 -5.79 1.51 15.25
C LYS A 638 -5.17 2.90 15.36
N VAL A 639 -3.84 2.97 15.49
CA VAL A 639 -3.08 4.21 15.75
C VAL A 639 -1.92 4.39 14.77
N ALA A 640 -1.25 3.31 14.38
CA ALA A 640 -0.06 3.38 13.53
C ALA A 640 -0.40 3.75 12.08
N ASP A 641 0.43 4.62 11.52
CA ASP A 641 0.46 4.95 10.10
C ASP A 641 1.80 4.52 9.52
N ILE A 642 1.80 3.45 8.72
CA ILE A 642 3.03 2.84 8.20
C ILE A 642 3.91 3.77 7.37
N VAL A 643 3.35 4.86 6.84
CA VAL A 643 4.09 5.86 6.05
C VAL A 643 4.70 6.91 6.98
N GLN A 644 3.88 7.47 7.87
CA GLN A 644 4.34 8.53 8.79
C GLN A 644 5.22 7.98 9.91
N ASP A 645 4.94 6.76 10.37
CA ASP A 645 5.63 6.12 11.49
C ASP A 645 6.73 5.14 11.02
N TYR A 646 7.31 5.37 9.82
CA TYR A 646 8.31 4.48 9.21
C TYR A 646 9.51 4.19 10.10
N ASP A 647 10.06 5.21 10.77
CA ASP A 647 11.23 5.05 11.66
C ASP A 647 10.88 4.12 12.85
N ILE A 648 9.65 4.22 13.35
CA ILE A 648 9.17 3.33 14.43
C ILE A 648 8.98 1.91 13.89
N LEU A 649 8.49 1.76 12.67
CA LEU A 649 8.35 0.45 12.01
C LEU A 649 9.71 -0.27 11.85
N GLU A 650 10.76 0.44 11.39
CA GLU A 650 12.10 -0.14 11.30
C GLU A 650 12.63 -0.59 12.67
N GLN A 651 12.49 0.26 13.68
CA GLN A 651 12.89 -0.05 15.04
C GLN A 651 12.13 -1.27 15.60
N ALA A 652 10.81 -1.31 15.41
CA ALA A 652 9.97 -2.42 15.85
C ALA A 652 10.36 -3.73 15.14
N ARG A 653 10.69 -3.67 13.86
CA ARG A 653 11.16 -4.83 13.09
C ARG A 653 12.51 -5.36 13.59
N GLU A 654 13.49 -4.49 13.80
CA GLU A 654 14.79 -4.87 14.32
C GLU A 654 14.68 -5.57 15.68
N ASP A 655 13.88 -4.99 16.58
CA ASP A 655 13.66 -5.55 17.91
C ASP A 655 12.86 -6.87 17.84
N ALA A 656 11.89 -7.00 16.94
CA ALA A 656 11.14 -8.24 16.73
C ALA A 656 12.04 -9.37 16.19
N ILE A 657 12.94 -9.07 15.24
CA ILE A 657 13.90 -10.06 14.72
C ILE A 657 14.80 -10.57 15.87
N THR A 658 15.37 -9.65 16.64
CA THR A 658 16.24 -9.99 17.77
C THR A 658 15.48 -10.81 18.80
N PHE A 659 14.27 -10.39 19.14
CA PHE A 659 13.43 -11.04 20.14
C PHE A 659 13.03 -12.47 19.74
N VAL A 660 12.66 -12.70 18.47
CA VAL A 660 12.35 -14.07 17.96
C VAL A 660 13.57 -14.97 18.00
N ILE A 661 14.79 -14.44 17.83
CA ILE A 661 16.02 -15.24 17.85
C ILE A 661 16.42 -15.59 19.29
N GLU A 662 16.36 -14.64 20.21
CA GLU A 662 16.94 -14.73 21.55
C GLU A 662 15.93 -15.25 22.59
N GLU A 663 14.64 -15.01 22.44
CA GLU A 663 13.63 -15.15 23.49
C GLU A 663 12.46 -16.11 23.15
N GLU A 664 12.55 -16.94 22.10
CA GLU A 664 11.45 -17.79 21.62
C GLU A 664 10.84 -18.71 22.68
N ASP A 665 11.69 -19.23 23.60
CA ASP A 665 11.24 -20.11 24.68
C ASP A 665 10.87 -19.36 25.97
N SER A 666 10.98 -18.02 25.98
CA SER A 666 10.70 -17.21 27.16
C SER A 666 9.19 -17.13 27.47
N VAL A 667 8.90 -16.87 28.75
CA VAL A 667 7.52 -16.60 29.17
C VAL A 667 6.98 -15.35 28.48
N ALA A 668 7.80 -14.31 28.34
CA ALA A 668 7.42 -13.07 27.68
C ALA A 668 7.02 -13.28 26.20
N TYR A 669 7.71 -14.17 25.48
CA TYR A 669 7.32 -14.51 24.11
C TYR A 669 5.93 -15.15 24.04
N LYS A 670 5.64 -16.09 24.94
CA LYS A 670 4.33 -16.77 25.00
C LYS A 670 3.20 -15.78 25.36
N GLU A 671 3.42 -14.92 26.35
CA GLU A 671 2.45 -13.89 26.75
C GLU A 671 2.12 -12.92 25.60
N ILE A 672 3.14 -12.52 24.79
CA ILE A 672 2.89 -11.67 23.64
C ILE A 672 2.12 -12.43 22.53
N GLN A 673 2.43 -13.69 22.29
CA GLN A 673 1.71 -14.51 21.31
C GLN A 673 0.22 -14.67 21.72
N GLU A 674 -0.05 -14.96 22.98
CA GLU A 674 -1.42 -15.02 23.51
C GLU A 674 -2.16 -13.67 23.35
N PHE A 675 -1.47 -12.55 23.62
CA PHE A 675 -2.02 -11.23 23.41
C PHE A 675 -2.35 -10.97 21.93
N ILE A 676 -1.45 -11.33 21.02
CA ILE A 676 -1.66 -11.20 19.57
C ILE A 676 -2.89 -12.04 19.14
N GLU A 677 -3.01 -13.28 19.61
CA GLU A 677 -4.14 -14.15 19.30
C GLU A 677 -5.47 -13.58 19.83
N GLN A 678 -5.50 -13.08 21.06
CA GLN A 678 -6.70 -12.49 21.68
C GLN A 678 -7.14 -11.17 20.99
N THR A 679 -6.20 -10.41 20.43
CA THR A 679 -6.49 -9.12 19.80
C THR A 679 -6.68 -9.19 18.28
N SER A 680 -6.28 -10.31 17.63
CA SER A 680 -6.39 -10.52 16.19
C SER A 680 -7.74 -11.16 15.84
N ARG A 681 -8.78 -10.36 15.57
CA ARG A 681 -10.12 -10.87 15.19
C ARG A 681 -10.26 -11.30 13.72
N GLU A 682 -9.33 -10.94 12.82
CA GLU A 682 -9.55 -11.08 11.36
C GLU A 682 -8.39 -11.70 10.57
N THR A 683 -7.33 -12.18 11.22
CA THR A 683 -6.09 -12.53 10.47
C THR A 683 -5.96 -13.99 10.06
N GLU A 684 -6.83 -14.89 10.46
CA GLU A 684 -6.72 -16.31 10.05
C GLU A 684 -7.11 -16.57 8.60
N GLU A 685 -8.07 -15.83 8.03
CA GLU A 685 -8.45 -15.99 6.61
C GLU A 685 -7.43 -15.43 5.61
N VAL A 686 -6.63 -14.44 6.03
CA VAL A 686 -5.68 -13.75 5.14
C VAL A 686 -4.31 -14.43 5.10
N LEU A 687 -3.92 -15.16 6.16
CA LEU A 687 -2.60 -15.81 6.26
C LEU A 687 -2.64 -17.30 5.91
N ASN A 688 -3.82 -17.94 5.90
CA ASN A 688 -4.02 -19.33 5.48
C ASN A 688 -4.60 -19.47 4.06
N GLY A 689 -4.72 -18.36 3.31
CA GLY A 689 -5.28 -18.34 1.95
C GLY A 689 -4.20 -18.29 0.86
#